data_a9daba2e562ee0151174d9a54580bec3
#
_entry.id   a9daba2e562ee0151174d9a54580bec3
#
_cell.length_a   1.000
_cell.length_b   1.000
_cell.length_c   1.000
_cell.angle_alpha   90.00
_cell.angle_beta   90.00
_cell.angle_gamma   90.00
#
_symmetry.space_group_name_H-M   'P 1'
#
loop_
_entity.id
_entity.type
_entity.pdbx_description
1 polymer ?
#
loop_
_entity_poly.entity_id
_entity_poly.type
_entity_poly.pdbx_seq_one_letter_code
_entity_poly.pdbx_strand_id
1 'polypeptide(L)'
;AEYEFIYVPNCDGTLKVTGPDGQAYEEVLSAGDAARVNVAVNIGDNKISYTFAPAASDKITSTDELTGDVTVKRAVYGEENGILVVSPEGMSDGDGTEAKPLNLATAVQYAQPGQTIVLKDGIYKDWISIQRSVSGTADKMITLVAENTGKAVFEGVGLSIIGSYWHVYGIYVKDSTGVGIQINGNNNIIEMCTVEHSANTGIQISRSGSSDNKTGIKYKLWPTDNLVKNCESFDNCDAGRNDADGFAAKLTCGNGNKFYGCISHHNIDDGWDLYAKSVSGEIGLVTIENCVAYNNGWLTTDDITDANYEYGEGNGFKLGGGYLKGGHVLKNSITFDNHAKGITSNSCPDIKIYDCTSYNNSINNSAYNVGLNTKDSNKKEWVVNGLISINNEKNTKLEDLIPFALHSENNYIYNGSASYNSNGVEATDDWFVSVDTSVLPTRNEDGTINMHGVLELNESAPANSGARLDVTSADAISVQPSTVAPGKIEIADTVEKADTPAVKTELEVTDVLTPAEWEAYKGGADVKVTLDVNNADETVSDTDKKLVEDKVAEAVKDGVVGQYVDISINKTVGETTTEVTETNHPIAVSVTVPEKLINTDSTKTREYSIVRLHNGVAEVLEGAKTETVDGKLVISFSTDKFSTYVIVYKDTVNRNPGSDDGNKGDNKGDDNTPSTPDKPTEPTKPEKPVKPTNPTEPVTPTEPTKPAEPSTGDVTGNTDAATDNGAASNTDSTTAAATESGESTATGDMAHTAVYAVLAMVAAGLALAVVVYDNKKKRI
;
A
#
# COMPACT_ATOMS: atom_id res chain seq x y z
N ALA A 1 13.41 16.46 -5.27
CA ALA A 1 13.15 15.17 -4.62
C ALA A 1 13.59 15.24 -3.17
N GLU A 2 13.06 14.33 -2.36
CA GLU A 2 13.41 14.22 -0.95
C GLU A 2 14.03 12.86 -0.67
N TYR A 3 14.90 12.82 0.33
CA TYR A 3 15.49 11.61 0.89
C TYR A 3 15.04 11.49 2.35
N GLU A 4 14.45 10.36 2.73
CA GLU A 4 14.07 10.09 4.11
C GLU A 4 15.33 9.66 4.89
N PHE A 5 15.90 10.59 5.66
CA PHE A 5 16.96 10.27 6.61
C PHE A 5 16.35 9.70 7.90
N ILE A 6 16.81 8.50 8.30
CA ILE A 6 16.30 7.84 9.50
C ILE A 6 17.42 7.68 10.52
N TYR A 7 17.12 8.07 11.76
CA TYR A 7 18.03 7.90 12.90
C TYR A 7 17.32 7.24 14.08
N VAL A 8 17.93 6.20 14.65
CA VAL A 8 17.41 5.49 15.83
C VAL A 8 18.48 5.51 16.92
N PRO A 9 18.33 6.30 17.97
CA PRO A 9 19.30 6.36 19.06
C PRO A 9 19.15 5.17 20.00
N ASN A 10 20.25 4.79 20.65
CA ASN A 10 20.26 3.79 21.72
C ASN A 10 20.13 4.38 23.13
N CYS A 11 20.06 5.70 23.26
CA CYS A 11 19.82 6.44 24.50
C CYS A 11 19.00 7.69 24.19
N ASP A 12 18.41 8.30 25.20
CA ASP A 12 17.71 9.58 25.07
C ASP A 12 18.69 10.68 24.66
N GLY A 13 18.26 11.65 23.87
CA GLY A 13 19.09 12.74 23.39
C GLY A 13 18.42 13.63 22.38
N THR A 14 19.17 14.57 21.82
CA THR A 14 18.71 15.51 20.78
C THR A 14 19.44 15.25 19.48
N LEU A 15 18.67 14.97 18.42
CA LEU A 15 19.15 14.83 17.06
C LEU A 15 19.02 16.16 16.32
N LYS A 16 20.06 16.54 15.58
CA LYS A 16 20.02 17.61 14.59
C LYS A 16 20.50 17.08 13.25
N VAL A 17 19.74 17.32 12.18
CA VAL A 17 20.06 16.93 10.80
C VAL A 17 20.12 18.18 9.95
N THR A 18 21.14 18.31 9.12
CA THR A 18 21.30 19.45 8.19
C THR A 18 21.40 18.91 6.76
N GLY A 19 20.50 19.34 5.89
CA GLY A 19 20.44 18.98 4.50
C GLY A 19 21.45 19.73 3.62
N PRO A 20 21.60 19.32 2.33
CA PRO A 20 22.47 19.97 1.37
C PRO A 20 22.08 21.42 1.07
N ASP A 21 20.83 21.79 1.28
CA ASP A 21 20.27 23.14 1.15
C ASP A 21 20.49 24.02 2.38
N GLY A 22 21.12 23.46 3.43
CA GLY A 22 21.35 24.14 4.72
C GLY A 22 20.14 24.16 5.65
N GLN A 23 19.00 23.57 5.27
CA GLN A 23 17.86 23.41 6.16
C GLN A 23 18.24 22.48 7.31
N ALA A 24 17.89 22.88 8.53
CA ALA A 24 18.16 22.11 9.75
C ALA A 24 16.86 21.64 10.40
N TYR A 25 16.86 20.40 10.79
CA TYR A 25 15.82 19.74 11.58
C TYR A 25 16.39 19.39 12.96
N GLU A 26 15.61 19.54 14.03
CA GLU A 26 16.02 19.19 15.38
C GLU A 26 14.86 18.52 16.13
N GLU A 27 15.13 17.38 16.79
CA GLU A 27 14.14 16.60 17.53
C GLU A 27 14.76 15.96 18.78
N VAL A 28 13.99 15.94 19.86
CA VAL A 28 14.33 15.19 21.09
C VAL A 28 13.78 13.78 20.96
N LEU A 29 14.65 12.78 21.09
CA LEU A 29 14.32 11.37 20.90
C LEU A 29 14.52 10.59 22.20
N SER A 30 13.64 9.61 22.44
CA SER A 30 13.89 8.57 23.44
C SER A 30 14.65 7.40 22.80
N ALA A 31 15.32 6.61 23.63
CA ALA A 31 16.03 5.41 23.19
C ALA A 31 15.11 4.47 22.41
N GLY A 32 15.52 4.11 21.20
CA GLY A 32 14.76 3.24 20.27
C GLY A 32 13.66 3.94 19.46
N ASP A 33 13.44 5.25 19.64
CA ASP A 33 12.54 6.01 18.76
C ASP A 33 13.24 6.30 17.43
N ALA A 34 12.48 6.23 16.34
CA ALA A 34 12.99 6.53 15.00
C ALA A 34 12.60 7.95 14.58
N ALA A 35 13.58 8.85 14.49
CA ALA A 35 13.39 10.09 13.73
C ALA A 35 13.36 9.79 12.25
N ARG A 36 12.40 10.40 11.52
CA ARG A 36 12.29 10.33 10.05
C ARG A 36 12.27 11.75 9.51
N VAL A 37 13.34 12.13 8.85
CA VAL A 37 13.55 13.51 8.38
C VAL A 37 13.61 13.49 6.85
N ASN A 38 12.66 14.15 6.19
CA ASN A 38 12.70 14.36 4.75
C ASN A 38 13.68 15.51 4.42
N VAL A 39 14.71 15.18 3.66
CA VAL A 39 15.77 16.10 3.28
C VAL A 39 15.74 16.31 1.77
N ALA A 40 15.65 17.56 1.31
CA ALA A 40 15.70 17.89 -0.12
C ALA A 40 17.06 17.52 -0.73
N VAL A 41 17.03 16.84 -1.90
CA VAL A 41 18.23 16.39 -2.61
C VAL A 41 18.22 16.81 -4.08
N ASN A 42 19.37 17.31 -4.55
CA ASN A 42 19.62 17.69 -5.94
C ASN A 42 20.20 16.51 -6.74
N ILE A 43 20.16 16.59 -8.06
CA ILE A 43 20.88 15.64 -8.92
C ILE A 43 22.38 15.75 -8.61
N GLY A 44 23.06 14.61 -8.50
CA GLY A 44 24.46 14.51 -8.10
C GLY A 44 24.61 14.09 -6.63
N ASP A 45 25.77 14.36 -6.07
CA ASP A 45 26.11 14.00 -4.68
C ASP A 45 25.53 15.02 -3.69
N ASN A 46 24.83 14.53 -2.68
CA ASN A 46 24.19 15.32 -1.62
C ASN A 46 24.76 14.91 -0.26
N LYS A 47 25.38 15.84 0.44
CA LYS A 47 25.89 15.61 1.78
C LYS A 47 24.84 16.00 2.84
N ILE A 48 24.44 15.05 3.68
CA ILE A 48 23.56 15.26 4.82
C ILE A 48 24.40 15.09 6.07
N SER A 49 24.47 16.12 6.91
CA SER A 49 25.24 16.08 8.17
C SER A 49 24.26 15.90 9.34
N TYR A 50 24.68 15.16 10.34
CA TYR A 50 23.90 15.03 11.56
C TYR A 50 24.76 15.11 12.82
N THR A 51 24.15 15.55 13.91
CA THR A 51 24.70 15.50 15.26
C THR A 51 23.66 14.90 16.20
N PHE A 52 24.10 14.11 17.16
CA PHE A 52 23.26 13.60 18.24
C PHE A 52 23.93 13.89 19.57
N ALA A 53 23.26 14.69 20.41
CA ALA A 53 23.70 15.03 21.76
C ALA A 53 22.98 14.13 22.79
N PRO A 54 23.66 13.13 23.38
CA PRO A 54 23.05 12.27 24.39
C PRO A 54 22.61 13.03 25.63
N ALA A 55 21.43 12.73 26.15
CA ALA A 55 20.98 13.27 27.43
C ALA A 55 21.72 12.61 28.59
N ALA A 56 22.14 13.40 29.61
CA ALA A 56 22.82 12.87 30.74
C ALA A 56 21.93 11.88 31.52
N SER A 57 22.44 10.69 31.79
CA SER A 57 21.78 9.69 32.64
C SER A 57 22.82 8.79 33.33
N ASP A 58 22.40 8.05 34.33
CA ASP A 58 23.22 7.06 35.04
C ASP A 58 23.54 5.80 34.19
N LYS A 59 22.94 5.68 33.03
CA LYS A 59 23.09 4.53 32.12
C LYS A 59 24.06 4.78 30.96
N ILE A 60 24.55 6.02 30.80
CA ILE A 60 25.47 6.37 29.70
C ILE A 60 26.82 6.77 30.26
N THR A 61 27.89 6.45 29.54
CA THR A 61 29.28 6.68 29.96
C THR A 61 29.84 8.00 29.45
N SER A 62 29.25 8.60 28.42
CA SER A 62 29.65 9.92 27.88
C SER A 62 28.43 10.63 27.28
N THR A 63 28.41 11.96 27.43
CA THR A 63 27.48 12.90 26.82
C THR A 63 28.12 13.64 25.65
N ASP A 64 29.27 13.17 25.16
CA ASP A 64 29.92 13.78 24.00
C ASP A 64 29.02 13.70 22.78
N GLU A 65 28.98 14.78 22.03
CA GLU A 65 28.17 14.88 20.83
C GLU A 65 28.70 13.94 19.74
N LEU A 66 27.81 13.11 19.17
CA LEU A 66 28.10 12.23 18.03
C LEU A 66 27.82 13.00 16.75
N THR A 67 28.79 13.07 15.87
CA THR A 67 28.64 13.71 14.56
C THR A 67 28.88 12.72 13.43
N GLY A 68 28.18 12.90 12.32
CA GLY A 68 28.39 12.09 11.15
C GLY A 68 27.81 12.73 9.89
N ASP A 69 28.19 12.17 8.76
CA ASP A 69 27.73 12.58 7.44
C ASP A 69 27.24 11.37 6.66
N VAL A 70 26.20 11.56 5.86
CA VAL A 70 25.70 10.62 4.85
C VAL A 70 25.79 11.31 3.49
N THR A 71 26.43 10.68 2.50
CA THR A 71 26.42 11.17 1.12
C THR A 71 25.42 10.37 0.33
N VAL A 72 24.40 11.04 -0.24
CA VAL A 72 23.38 10.46 -1.09
C VAL A 72 23.59 10.94 -2.53
N LYS A 73 23.78 10.02 -3.45
CA LYS A 73 23.87 10.34 -4.88
C LYS A 73 22.50 10.15 -5.53
N ARG A 74 21.98 11.20 -6.17
CA ARG A 74 20.77 11.15 -6.99
C ARG A 74 21.15 11.19 -8.47
N ALA A 75 20.77 10.17 -9.20
CA ALA A 75 20.78 10.16 -10.66
C ALA A 75 19.33 9.94 -11.16
N VAL A 76 19.05 10.40 -12.38
CA VAL A 76 17.74 10.23 -13.02
C VAL A 76 17.99 9.66 -14.41
N TYR A 77 17.32 8.54 -14.68
CA TYR A 77 17.26 7.90 -15.98
C TYR A 77 15.81 8.00 -16.48
N GLY A 78 15.64 8.30 -17.76
CA GLY A 78 14.32 8.51 -18.35
C GLY A 78 13.60 9.74 -17.79
N GLU A 79 12.30 9.85 -18.09
CA GLU A 79 11.41 10.90 -17.62
C GLU A 79 10.73 10.50 -16.31
N GLU A 80 10.24 11.48 -15.52
CA GLU A 80 9.39 11.22 -14.36
C GLU A 80 8.13 10.45 -14.79
N ASN A 81 7.77 9.41 -14.04
CA ASN A 81 6.70 8.44 -14.37
C ASN A 81 6.96 7.66 -15.69
N GLY A 82 8.22 7.68 -16.20
CA GLY A 82 8.60 6.98 -17.40
C GLY A 82 8.96 5.52 -17.19
N ILE A 83 9.18 4.83 -18.29
CA ILE A 83 9.62 3.42 -18.31
C ILE A 83 11.14 3.34 -18.39
N LEU A 84 11.71 2.46 -17.59
CA LEU A 84 13.11 2.03 -17.68
C LEU A 84 13.13 0.57 -18.13
N VAL A 85 13.70 0.31 -19.30
CA VAL A 85 13.90 -1.05 -19.79
C VAL A 85 15.17 -1.65 -19.19
N VAL A 86 15.02 -2.85 -18.64
CA VAL A 86 16.10 -3.64 -18.04
C VAL A 86 16.18 -4.99 -18.73
N SER A 87 17.37 -5.44 -19.06
CA SER A 87 17.58 -6.80 -19.60
C SER A 87 18.69 -7.53 -18.83
N PRO A 88 18.78 -8.87 -18.92
CA PRO A 88 19.89 -9.62 -18.34
C PRO A 88 21.26 -9.17 -18.85
N GLU A 89 21.35 -8.71 -20.10
CA GLU A 89 22.55 -8.20 -20.76
C GLU A 89 22.67 -6.67 -20.66
N GLY A 90 21.73 -6.02 -19.94
CA GLY A 90 21.73 -4.56 -19.77
C GLY A 90 22.98 -4.05 -19.07
N MET A 91 23.36 -2.83 -19.35
CA MET A 91 24.61 -2.24 -18.88
C MET A 91 24.38 -1.10 -17.89
N SER A 92 25.35 -0.84 -17.01
CA SER A 92 25.28 0.26 -16.03
C SER A 92 25.34 1.65 -16.68
N ASP A 93 25.85 1.76 -17.90
CA ASP A 93 25.91 2.97 -18.72
C ASP A 93 24.81 3.01 -19.82
N GLY A 94 23.84 2.11 -19.75
CA GLY A 94 22.60 2.19 -20.52
C GLY A 94 21.79 3.43 -20.16
N ASP A 95 20.85 3.80 -21.00
CA ASP A 95 19.95 4.92 -20.76
C ASP A 95 18.53 4.49 -20.35
N GLY A 96 18.27 3.17 -20.30
CA GLY A 96 16.97 2.60 -19.93
C GLY A 96 15.96 2.55 -21.08
N THR A 97 16.40 2.74 -22.32
CA THR A 97 15.57 2.54 -23.50
C THR A 97 15.66 1.10 -24.01
N GLU A 98 14.75 0.70 -24.92
CA GLU A 98 14.82 -0.59 -25.63
C GLU A 98 16.16 -0.79 -26.36
N ALA A 99 16.71 0.28 -26.93
CA ALA A 99 17.97 0.21 -27.69
C ALA A 99 19.20 0.12 -26.77
N LYS A 100 19.09 0.59 -25.51
CA LYS A 100 20.16 0.59 -24.52
C LYS A 100 19.63 0.28 -23.13
N PRO A 101 19.23 -0.97 -22.87
CA PRO A 101 18.69 -1.36 -21.57
C PRO A 101 19.72 -1.14 -20.45
N LEU A 102 19.21 -0.79 -19.26
CA LEU A 102 19.99 -0.80 -18.03
C LEU A 102 20.19 -2.22 -17.50
N ASN A 103 21.25 -2.42 -16.70
CA ASN A 103 21.25 -3.56 -15.80
C ASN A 103 20.32 -3.28 -14.60
N LEU A 104 19.84 -4.34 -13.97
CA LEU A 104 18.87 -4.23 -12.89
C LEU A 104 19.42 -3.46 -11.66
N ALA A 105 20.69 -3.67 -11.31
CA ALA A 105 21.33 -3.01 -10.17
C ALA A 105 21.33 -1.48 -10.33
N THR A 106 21.63 -0.97 -11.53
CA THR A 106 21.57 0.47 -11.81
C THR A 106 20.13 0.99 -11.81
N ALA A 107 19.20 0.26 -12.44
CA ALA A 107 17.82 0.69 -12.51
C ALA A 107 17.20 0.83 -11.11
N VAL A 108 17.33 -0.19 -10.23
CA VAL A 108 16.77 -0.14 -8.87
C VAL A 108 17.50 0.86 -7.97
N GLN A 109 18.76 1.20 -8.26
CA GLN A 109 19.52 2.18 -7.49
C GLN A 109 19.05 3.62 -7.75
N TYR A 110 18.59 3.93 -8.95
CA TYR A 110 18.29 5.28 -9.39
C TYR A 110 16.83 5.50 -9.80
N ALA A 111 15.97 4.52 -9.61
CA ALA A 111 14.54 4.67 -9.87
C ALA A 111 13.94 5.84 -9.08
N GLN A 112 13.03 6.57 -9.71
CA GLN A 112 12.33 7.70 -9.12
C GLN A 112 10.86 7.32 -8.83
N PRO A 113 10.20 7.99 -7.87
CA PRO A 113 8.77 7.77 -7.63
C PRO A 113 7.94 7.90 -8.91
N GLY A 114 7.11 6.89 -9.18
CA GLY A 114 6.24 6.80 -10.35
C GLY A 114 6.88 6.17 -11.58
N GLN A 115 8.17 5.83 -11.57
CA GLN A 115 8.78 5.10 -12.68
C GLN A 115 8.42 3.61 -12.65
N THR A 116 8.38 3.01 -13.84
CA THR A 116 8.21 1.56 -14.05
C THR A 116 9.49 0.98 -14.64
N ILE A 117 10.08 0.02 -13.94
CA ILE A 117 11.21 -0.80 -14.42
C ILE A 117 10.61 -2.05 -15.07
N VAL A 118 10.77 -2.19 -16.38
CA VAL A 118 10.32 -3.35 -17.15
C VAL A 118 11.49 -4.32 -17.30
N LEU A 119 11.33 -5.50 -16.73
CA LEU A 119 12.29 -6.60 -16.86
C LEU A 119 11.99 -7.40 -18.13
N LYS A 120 12.92 -7.41 -19.07
CA LYS A 120 12.85 -8.29 -20.23
C LYS A 120 12.97 -9.76 -19.82
N ASP A 121 12.37 -10.65 -20.60
CA ASP A 121 12.48 -12.09 -20.40
C ASP A 121 13.94 -12.52 -20.33
N GLY A 122 14.25 -13.44 -19.42
CA GLY A 122 15.59 -14.01 -19.30
C GLY A 122 16.01 -14.25 -17.84
N ILE A 123 17.28 -14.60 -17.65
CA ILE A 123 17.83 -15.03 -16.37
C ILE A 123 18.68 -13.91 -15.76
N TYR A 124 18.27 -13.46 -14.56
CA TYR A 124 18.96 -12.47 -13.74
C TYR A 124 19.76 -13.19 -12.66
N LYS A 125 21.07 -12.93 -12.56
CA LYS A 125 22.00 -13.65 -11.66
C LYS A 125 22.62 -12.78 -10.57
N ASP A 126 22.23 -11.53 -10.48
CA ASP A 126 22.73 -10.61 -9.46
C ASP A 126 21.77 -10.56 -8.28
N TRP A 127 22.29 -10.69 -7.07
CA TRP A 127 21.53 -10.42 -5.86
C TRP A 127 21.17 -8.94 -5.80
N ILE A 128 19.90 -8.62 -5.76
CA ILE A 128 19.41 -7.24 -5.75
C ILE A 128 18.94 -6.84 -4.36
N SER A 129 19.43 -5.69 -3.89
CA SER A 129 18.97 -5.05 -2.67
C SER A 129 18.52 -3.63 -2.96
N ILE A 130 17.22 -3.42 -2.98
CA ILE A 130 16.60 -2.10 -3.17
C ILE A 130 16.74 -1.31 -1.87
N GLN A 131 17.54 -0.26 -1.91
CA GLN A 131 17.89 0.50 -0.73
C GLN A 131 16.74 1.40 -0.24
N ARG A 132 16.71 1.72 1.05
CA ARG A 132 15.68 2.60 1.65
C ARG A 132 15.63 3.99 1.02
N SER A 133 16.76 4.49 0.53
CA SER A 133 16.84 5.75 -0.20
C SER A 133 16.10 5.77 -1.54
N VAL A 134 15.70 4.61 -2.04
CA VAL A 134 14.96 4.48 -3.30
C VAL A 134 13.56 3.97 -2.95
N SER A 135 12.70 4.90 -2.65
CA SER A 135 11.31 4.64 -2.25
C SER A 135 10.37 5.46 -3.13
N GLY A 136 9.21 4.87 -3.43
CA GLY A 136 8.10 5.60 -4.01
C GLY A 136 7.35 6.43 -2.98
N THR A 137 6.16 6.88 -3.35
CA THR A 137 5.18 7.51 -2.47
C THR A 137 3.82 6.83 -2.63
N ALA A 138 2.86 7.14 -1.77
CA ALA A 138 1.51 6.57 -1.89
C ALA A 138 0.86 6.86 -3.26
N ASP A 139 1.10 8.04 -3.82
CA ASP A 139 0.53 8.45 -5.11
C ASP A 139 1.42 8.05 -6.31
N LYS A 140 2.71 7.76 -6.07
CA LYS A 140 3.71 7.46 -7.09
C LYS A 140 4.59 6.28 -6.64
N MET A 141 4.02 5.09 -6.64
CA MET A 141 4.80 3.87 -6.39
C MET A 141 5.87 3.67 -7.48
N ILE A 142 6.97 3.02 -7.12
CA ILE A 142 7.93 2.53 -8.10
C ILE A 142 7.53 1.11 -8.46
N THR A 143 7.39 0.81 -9.75
CA THR A 143 6.99 -0.50 -10.23
C THR A 143 8.17 -1.27 -10.79
N LEU A 144 8.32 -2.54 -10.39
CA LEU A 144 9.24 -3.52 -11.00
C LEU A 144 8.36 -4.61 -11.59
N VAL A 145 8.23 -4.66 -12.90
CA VAL A 145 7.33 -5.58 -13.60
C VAL A 145 8.08 -6.46 -14.59
N ALA A 146 7.81 -7.76 -14.58
CA ALA A 146 8.24 -8.65 -15.66
C ALA A 146 7.45 -8.32 -16.94
N GLU A 147 8.11 -8.20 -18.08
CA GLU A 147 7.44 -7.97 -19.37
C GLU A 147 6.41 -9.07 -19.63
N ASN A 148 6.78 -10.32 -19.39
CA ASN A 148 5.88 -11.47 -19.38
C ASN A 148 5.96 -12.14 -18.01
N THR A 149 4.82 -12.31 -17.34
CA THR A 149 4.73 -12.91 -16.02
C THR A 149 5.46 -14.26 -15.96
N GLY A 150 6.35 -14.43 -14.98
CA GLY A 150 7.15 -15.64 -14.77
C GLY A 150 8.33 -15.82 -15.73
N LYS A 151 8.62 -14.85 -16.61
CA LYS A 151 9.72 -14.96 -17.58
C LYS A 151 10.98 -14.17 -17.20
N ALA A 152 10.88 -13.22 -16.30
CA ALA A 152 12.04 -12.61 -15.65
C ALA A 152 12.43 -13.50 -14.46
N VAL A 153 13.46 -14.33 -14.64
CA VAL A 153 13.85 -15.39 -13.70
C VAL A 153 15.09 -14.98 -12.92
N PHE A 154 14.96 -14.86 -11.60
CA PHE A 154 16.07 -14.66 -10.68
C PHE A 154 16.59 -16.04 -10.26
N GLU A 155 17.72 -16.48 -10.85
CA GLU A 155 18.24 -17.84 -10.65
C GLU A 155 19.49 -17.86 -9.76
N GLY A 156 19.44 -18.59 -8.65
CA GLY A 156 20.51 -18.68 -7.66
C GLY A 156 20.64 -17.47 -6.75
N VAL A 157 19.76 -16.50 -6.91
CA VAL A 157 19.75 -15.20 -6.19
C VAL A 157 18.37 -14.82 -5.74
N GLY A 158 18.27 -13.93 -4.74
CA GLY A 158 17.02 -13.38 -4.26
C GLY A 158 16.91 -11.86 -4.43
N LEU A 159 15.78 -11.33 -4.04
CA LEU A 159 15.47 -9.90 -4.06
C LEU A 159 15.18 -9.39 -2.63
N SER A 160 15.90 -8.36 -2.19
CA SER A 160 15.64 -7.67 -0.92
C SER A 160 15.10 -6.27 -1.17
N ILE A 161 13.93 -5.95 -0.57
CA ILE A 161 13.22 -4.68 -0.74
C ILE A 161 13.22 -3.92 0.58
N ILE A 162 14.24 -3.06 0.78
CA ILE A 162 14.35 -2.19 1.96
C ILE A 162 13.61 -0.87 1.72
N GLY A 163 13.46 -0.48 0.45
CA GLY A 163 12.65 0.65 0.01
C GLY A 163 11.16 0.45 0.32
N SER A 164 10.41 1.54 0.32
CA SER A 164 8.96 1.55 0.55
C SER A 164 8.21 2.00 -0.70
N TYR A 165 6.92 1.63 -0.78
CA TYR A 165 6.08 1.96 -1.93
C TYR A 165 6.61 1.41 -3.26
N TRP A 166 7.02 0.14 -3.24
CA TRP A 166 7.35 -0.63 -4.44
C TRP A 166 6.21 -1.57 -4.79
N HIS A 167 5.91 -1.68 -6.09
CA HIS A 167 5.06 -2.72 -6.65
C HIS A 167 5.90 -3.65 -7.49
N VAL A 168 6.13 -4.87 -7.01
CA VAL A 168 6.86 -5.93 -7.73
C VAL A 168 5.87 -6.91 -8.30
N TYR A 169 5.88 -7.10 -9.62
CA TYR A 169 4.88 -7.91 -10.31
C TYR A 169 5.53 -8.94 -11.25
N GLY A 170 5.08 -10.18 -11.15
CA GLY A 170 5.29 -11.22 -12.15
C GLY A 170 6.68 -11.80 -12.27
N ILE A 171 7.58 -11.57 -11.30
CA ILE A 171 8.93 -12.18 -11.31
C ILE A 171 8.89 -13.64 -10.83
N TYR A 172 9.89 -14.41 -11.28
CA TYR A 172 10.10 -15.78 -10.81
C TYR A 172 11.48 -15.88 -10.13
N VAL A 173 11.50 -16.26 -8.86
CA VAL A 173 12.73 -16.49 -8.10
C VAL A 173 12.93 -17.99 -7.94
N LYS A 174 14.10 -18.48 -8.37
CA LYS A 174 14.42 -19.90 -8.35
C LYS A 174 15.80 -20.16 -7.76
N ASP A 175 15.93 -21.23 -6.96
CA ASP A 175 17.20 -21.68 -6.40
C ASP A 175 17.94 -20.60 -5.59
N SER A 176 17.23 -19.69 -4.93
CA SER A 176 17.88 -18.64 -4.13
C SER A 176 18.75 -19.25 -3.01
N THR A 177 19.95 -18.72 -2.82
CA THR A 177 20.87 -19.16 -1.76
C THR A 177 20.49 -18.67 -0.36
N GLY A 178 19.39 -17.99 -0.22
CA GLY A 178 18.80 -17.48 1.03
C GLY A 178 17.29 -17.34 0.88
N VAL A 179 16.71 -16.31 1.49
CA VAL A 179 15.29 -15.96 1.28
C VAL A 179 15.07 -15.58 -0.18
N GLY A 180 14.00 -16.06 -0.80
CA GLY A 180 13.69 -15.73 -2.20
C GLY A 180 13.37 -14.24 -2.38
N ILE A 181 12.30 -13.76 -1.75
CA ILE A 181 11.93 -12.33 -1.74
C ILE A 181 11.85 -11.86 -0.29
N GLN A 182 12.73 -10.94 0.10
CA GLN A 182 12.80 -10.37 1.43
C GLN A 182 12.21 -8.96 1.45
N ILE A 183 11.13 -8.74 2.18
CA ILE A 183 10.44 -7.46 2.30
C ILE A 183 10.83 -6.81 3.63
N ASN A 184 11.56 -5.69 3.56
CA ASN A 184 12.09 -4.99 4.73
C ASN A 184 11.57 -3.54 4.84
N GLY A 185 10.91 -3.03 3.79
CA GLY A 185 10.28 -1.70 3.75
C GLY A 185 8.79 -1.74 4.05
N ASN A 186 8.11 -0.61 3.85
CA ASN A 186 6.70 -0.43 4.16
C ASN A 186 5.88 -0.19 2.89
N ASN A 187 4.59 -0.52 2.94
CA ASN A 187 3.64 -0.21 1.86
C ASN A 187 4.07 -0.78 0.49
N ASN A 188 4.74 -1.93 0.49
CA ASN A 188 5.11 -2.61 -0.75
C ASN A 188 4.01 -3.59 -1.18
N ILE A 189 3.87 -3.79 -2.48
CA ILE A 189 2.99 -4.79 -3.10
C ILE A 189 3.88 -5.78 -3.83
N ILE A 190 3.77 -7.06 -3.49
CA ILE A 190 4.40 -8.17 -4.21
C ILE A 190 3.26 -8.99 -4.80
N GLU A 191 3.17 -9.03 -6.11
CA GLU A 191 1.99 -9.55 -6.81
C GLU A 191 2.39 -10.47 -7.96
N MET A 192 1.67 -11.59 -8.13
CA MET A 192 1.89 -12.56 -9.22
C MET A 192 3.32 -13.12 -9.29
N CYS A 193 4.03 -13.14 -8.16
CA CYS A 193 5.40 -13.65 -8.09
C CYS A 193 5.41 -15.12 -7.69
N THR A 194 6.31 -15.88 -8.29
CA THR A 194 6.56 -17.28 -7.94
C THR A 194 7.95 -17.41 -7.31
N VAL A 195 8.03 -18.15 -6.21
CA VAL A 195 9.30 -18.48 -5.55
C VAL A 195 9.39 -19.99 -5.37
N GLU A 196 10.46 -20.57 -5.92
CA GLU A 196 10.73 -22.00 -5.91
C GLU A 196 12.12 -22.29 -5.35
N HIS A 197 12.25 -23.29 -4.50
CA HIS A 197 13.51 -23.92 -4.12
C HIS A 197 14.54 -22.93 -3.54
N SER A 198 14.10 -22.04 -2.67
CA SER A 198 14.99 -21.15 -1.93
C SER A 198 15.62 -21.88 -0.74
N ALA A 199 16.88 -21.56 -0.42
CA ALA A 199 17.61 -22.14 0.72
C ALA A 199 17.17 -21.59 2.10
N ASN A 200 16.05 -20.87 2.15
CA ASN A 200 15.32 -20.41 3.32
C ASN A 200 13.89 -20.07 2.88
N THR A 201 13.11 -19.35 3.70
CA THR A 201 11.74 -18.95 3.39
C THR A 201 11.61 -18.35 1.99
N GLY A 202 10.57 -18.72 1.23
CA GLY A 202 10.34 -18.20 -0.10
C GLY A 202 10.08 -16.70 -0.11
N ILE A 203 9.01 -16.22 0.57
CA ILE A 203 8.71 -14.78 0.69
C ILE A 203 8.59 -14.41 2.16
N GLN A 204 9.47 -13.52 2.63
CA GLN A 204 9.55 -13.16 4.04
C GLN A 204 9.41 -11.67 4.28
N ILE A 205 8.57 -11.28 5.25
CA ILE A 205 8.43 -9.92 5.78
C ILE A 205 9.15 -9.89 7.14
N SER A 206 10.26 -9.18 7.21
CA SER A 206 10.97 -8.94 8.46
C SER A 206 11.92 -7.75 8.31
N ARG A 207 12.41 -7.24 9.42
CA ARG A 207 13.35 -6.14 9.44
C ARG A 207 14.67 -6.45 8.71
N SER A 208 15.25 -5.46 8.04
CA SER A 208 16.61 -5.57 7.50
C SER A 208 17.66 -5.54 8.62
N GLY A 209 18.72 -6.32 8.45
CA GLY A 209 19.87 -6.37 9.34
C GLY A 209 19.71 -7.26 10.57
N SER A 210 20.80 -7.41 11.33
CA SER A 210 20.82 -8.25 12.51
C SER A 210 19.89 -7.74 13.61
N SER A 211 19.35 -8.66 14.39
CA SER A 211 18.55 -8.35 15.56
C SER A 211 19.45 -7.80 16.68
N ASP A 212 19.31 -6.52 17.01
CA ASP A 212 19.94 -5.94 18.20
C ASP A 212 19.15 -6.17 19.49
N ASN A 213 18.19 -7.06 19.44
CA ASN A 213 17.38 -7.42 20.61
C ASN A 213 18.20 -7.93 21.77
N LYS A 214 19.47 -8.28 21.55
CA LYS A 214 20.43 -8.55 22.61
C LYS A 214 20.58 -7.41 23.61
N THR A 215 20.26 -6.20 23.22
CA THR A 215 20.30 -4.99 24.07
C THR A 215 18.95 -4.62 24.66
N GLY A 216 17.88 -5.33 24.32
CA GLY A 216 16.50 -5.03 24.73
C GLY A 216 15.89 -3.79 24.07
N ILE A 217 16.51 -3.26 23.02
CA ILE A 217 15.99 -2.11 22.27
C ILE A 217 15.05 -2.62 21.19
N LYS A 218 13.81 -2.11 21.18
CA LYS A 218 12.85 -2.34 20.09
C LYS A 218 13.05 -1.29 19.01
N TYR A 219 13.42 -1.71 17.81
CA TYR A 219 13.54 -0.81 16.69
C TYR A 219 12.19 -0.59 16.02
N LYS A 220 11.84 0.67 15.75
CA LYS A 220 10.60 1.03 15.05
C LYS A 220 10.73 0.99 13.51
N LEU A 221 11.72 0.25 12.99
CA LEU A 221 11.95 0.04 11.56
C LEU A 221 11.39 -1.30 11.07
N TRP A 222 10.42 -1.83 11.79
CA TRP A 222 9.76 -3.07 11.38
C TRP A 222 8.84 -2.80 10.20
N PRO A 223 8.88 -3.64 9.14
CA PRO A 223 8.06 -3.46 7.94
C PRO A 223 6.57 -3.52 8.27
N THR A 224 5.79 -2.56 7.75
CA THR A 224 4.34 -2.43 7.94
C THR A 224 3.61 -2.30 6.62
N ASP A 225 2.33 -2.64 6.64
CA ASP A 225 1.37 -2.32 5.58
C ASP A 225 1.78 -2.86 4.19
N ASN A 226 2.50 -3.99 4.16
CA ASN A 226 2.85 -4.66 2.92
C ASN A 226 1.76 -5.65 2.50
N LEU A 227 1.54 -5.77 1.20
CA LEU A 227 0.62 -6.71 0.58
C LEU A 227 1.39 -7.73 -0.26
N VAL A 228 1.25 -9.01 0.05
CA VAL A 228 1.68 -10.12 -0.81
C VAL A 228 0.42 -10.73 -1.42
N LYS A 229 0.25 -10.59 -2.74
CA LYS A 229 -1.00 -10.92 -3.43
C LYS A 229 -0.77 -11.89 -4.58
N ASN A 230 -1.59 -12.92 -4.64
CA ASN A 230 -1.61 -13.89 -5.73
C ASN A 230 -0.22 -14.46 -6.06
N CYS A 231 0.61 -14.65 -5.03
CA CYS A 231 1.94 -15.25 -5.14
C CYS A 231 1.89 -16.75 -4.85
N GLU A 232 2.88 -17.48 -5.35
CA GLU A 232 3.06 -18.90 -5.10
C GLU A 232 4.47 -19.17 -4.57
N SER A 233 4.57 -20.03 -3.55
CA SER A 233 5.85 -20.34 -2.93
C SER A 233 5.93 -21.82 -2.57
N PHE A 234 6.94 -22.53 -3.11
CA PHE A 234 7.06 -23.97 -2.97
C PHE A 234 8.50 -24.50 -3.04
N ASP A 235 8.68 -25.74 -2.60
CA ASP A 235 9.94 -26.47 -2.59
C ASP A 235 11.10 -25.75 -1.84
N ASN A 236 10.77 -24.81 -0.95
CA ASN A 236 11.80 -24.11 -0.19
C ASN A 236 12.37 -25.02 0.89
N CYS A 237 13.71 -25.07 1.01
CA CYS A 237 14.39 -25.97 1.90
C CYS A 237 15.72 -25.42 2.37
N ASP A 238 15.87 -25.19 3.67
CA ASP A 238 17.14 -24.88 4.30
C ASP A 238 17.96 -26.15 4.58
N ALA A 239 19.26 -25.98 4.85
CA ALA A 239 20.14 -27.11 5.13
C ALA A 239 19.74 -27.89 6.40
N GLY A 240 19.03 -27.27 7.33
CA GLY A 240 18.54 -27.87 8.55
C GLY A 240 17.18 -28.53 8.41
N ARG A 241 16.50 -28.32 7.29
CA ARG A 241 15.16 -28.80 6.97
C ARG A 241 14.08 -28.40 7.99
N ASN A 242 14.20 -27.18 8.57
CA ASN A 242 13.31 -26.74 9.64
C ASN A 242 13.12 -25.22 9.77
N ASP A 243 13.53 -24.43 8.77
CA ASP A 243 13.44 -22.96 8.79
C ASP A 243 12.90 -22.35 7.47
N ALA A 244 12.70 -23.18 6.43
CA ALA A 244 12.29 -22.73 5.11
C ALA A 244 10.79 -22.87 4.91
N ASP A 245 10.07 -21.79 5.19
CA ASP A 245 8.63 -21.68 4.97
C ASP A 245 8.29 -21.25 3.54
N GLY A 246 7.05 -21.44 3.12
CA GLY A 246 6.55 -20.80 1.91
C GLY A 246 6.49 -19.28 2.07
N PHE A 247 5.77 -18.83 3.09
CA PHE A 247 5.62 -17.43 3.44
C PHE A 247 5.88 -17.19 4.92
N ALA A 248 6.50 -16.07 5.25
CA ALA A 248 6.67 -15.69 6.64
C ALA A 248 6.47 -14.18 6.87
N ALA A 249 5.86 -13.83 8.01
CA ALA A 249 5.92 -12.50 8.58
C ALA A 249 6.28 -12.68 10.05
N LYS A 250 7.59 -12.84 10.32
CA LYS A 250 8.08 -13.36 11.59
C LYS A 250 9.15 -12.49 12.25
N LEU A 251 9.29 -12.64 13.56
CA LEU A 251 10.33 -12.09 14.43
C LEU A 251 10.32 -10.57 14.58
N THR A 252 10.30 -9.81 13.49
CA THR A 252 10.47 -8.36 13.46
C THR A 252 9.62 -7.72 12.36
N CYS A 253 8.32 -7.94 12.38
CA CYS A 253 7.37 -7.29 11.48
C CYS A 253 6.37 -6.44 12.27
N GLY A 254 5.96 -5.30 11.68
CA GLY A 254 4.98 -4.37 12.22
C GLY A 254 3.55 -4.72 11.80
N ASN A 255 2.61 -3.83 12.10
CA ASN A 255 1.19 -4.01 11.80
C ASN A 255 0.87 -3.90 10.30
N GLY A 256 -0.30 -4.42 9.91
CA GLY A 256 -0.92 -4.15 8.62
C GLY A 256 -0.42 -5.01 7.46
N ASN A 257 0.54 -5.91 7.69
CA ASN A 257 1.00 -6.82 6.64
C ASN A 257 -0.10 -7.84 6.29
N LYS A 258 -0.30 -8.08 4.99
CA LYS A 258 -1.36 -8.95 4.48
C LYS A 258 -0.84 -9.90 3.40
N PHE A 259 -1.27 -11.16 3.48
CA PHE A 259 -1.19 -12.14 2.40
C PHE A 259 -2.60 -12.37 1.86
N TYR A 260 -2.77 -12.30 0.53
CA TYR A 260 -4.07 -12.46 -0.11
C TYR A 260 -3.94 -13.31 -1.38
N GLY A 261 -4.78 -14.32 -1.53
CA GLY A 261 -4.82 -15.14 -2.73
C GLY A 261 -3.54 -15.95 -3.01
N CYS A 262 -2.72 -16.21 -2.00
CA CYS A 262 -1.44 -16.91 -2.15
C CYS A 262 -1.59 -18.43 -2.01
N ILE A 263 -0.69 -19.17 -2.67
CA ILE A 263 -0.59 -20.63 -2.62
C ILE A 263 0.77 -21.01 -2.03
N SER A 264 0.77 -21.86 -1.01
CA SER A 264 1.99 -22.43 -0.38
C SER A 264 1.93 -23.93 -0.34
N HIS A 265 2.95 -24.58 -0.89
CA HIS A 265 2.98 -26.05 -0.90
C HIS A 265 4.40 -26.61 -0.96
N HIS A 266 4.57 -27.84 -0.48
CA HIS A 266 5.83 -28.58 -0.56
C HIS A 266 7.04 -27.80 0.01
N ASN A 267 6.82 -26.92 0.99
CA ASN A 267 7.92 -26.32 1.72
C ASN A 267 8.34 -27.26 2.85
N ILE A 268 9.64 -27.30 3.13
CA ILE A 268 10.14 -28.26 4.12
C ILE A 268 9.67 -27.93 5.54
N ASP A 269 9.48 -26.65 5.86
CA ASP A 269 8.89 -26.21 7.11
C ASP A 269 7.40 -25.83 6.88
N ASP A 270 6.95 -24.70 7.30
CA ASP A 270 5.54 -24.33 7.29
C ASP A 270 5.08 -23.68 5.96
N GLY A 271 3.80 -23.77 5.66
CA GLY A 271 3.22 -22.98 4.57
C GLY A 271 3.27 -21.49 4.89
N TRP A 272 2.85 -21.11 6.10
CA TRP A 272 3.01 -19.77 6.68
C TRP A 272 3.59 -19.84 8.08
N ASP A 273 4.57 -18.97 8.39
CA ASP A 273 5.11 -18.79 9.74
C ASP A 273 5.01 -17.35 10.22
N LEU A 274 4.24 -17.12 11.30
CA LEU A 274 4.08 -15.83 11.98
C LEU A 274 4.79 -15.83 13.35
N TYR A 275 5.94 -16.46 13.44
CA TYR A 275 6.63 -16.71 14.71
C TYR A 275 7.15 -15.43 15.38
N ALA A 276 6.87 -15.30 16.68
CA ALA A 276 7.42 -14.26 17.55
C ALA A 276 8.31 -14.88 18.63
N LYS A 277 9.40 -14.21 18.98
CA LYS A 277 10.34 -14.61 20.05
C LYS A 277 10.24 -13.65 21.24
N SER A 278 10.40 -14.17 22.46
CA SER A 278 10.43 -13.33 23.66
C SER A 278 11.52 -12.25 23.64
N VAL A 279 12.61 -12.49 22.90
CA VAL A 279 13.71 -11.52 22.74
C VAL A 279 13.29 -10.33 21.88
N SER A 280 12.58 -10.55 20.78
CA SER A 280 12.04 -9.47 19.92
C SER A 280 10.72 -8.91 20.45
N GLY A 281 9.97 -9.72 21.21
CA GLY A 281 8.66 -9.36 21.71
C GLY A 281 7.55 -9.63 20.70
N GLU A 282 6.37 -9.07 20.96
CA GLU A 282 5.20 -9.18 20.11
C GLU A 282 5.45 -8.55 18.76
N ILE A 283 5.06 -9.25 17.70
CA ILE A 283 5.03 -8.73 16.33
C ILE A 283 3.68 -8.08 16.03
N GLY A 284 3.61 -7.28 14.97
CA GLY A 284 2.38 -6.63 14.55
C GLY A 284 1.34 -7.60 14.01
N LEU A 285 0.08 -7.14 13.96
CA LEU A 285 -1.02 -7.90 13.37
C LEU A 285 -0.75 -8.20 11.89
N VAL A 286 -0.91 -9.46 11.52
CA VAL A 286 -0.83 -9.98 10.16
C VAL A 286 -2.17 -10.60 9.78
N THR A 287 -2.62 -10.37 8.54
CA THR A 287 -3.83 -10.98 7.98
C THR A 287 -3.45 -11.92 6.84
N ILE A 288 -3.98 -13.15 6.89
CA ILE A 288 -3.92 -14.13 5.80
C ILE A 288 -5.35 -14.36 5.33
N GLU A 289 -5.63 -14.09 4.06
CA GLU A 289 -6.98 -14.15 3.50
C GLU A 289 -6.97 -14.76 2.10
N ASN A 290 -7.95 -15.59 1.81
CA ASN A 290 -8.15 -16.18 0.48
C ASN A 290 -6.96 -17.04 0.02
N CYS A 291 -6.25 -17.70 0.95
CA CYS A 291 -5.01 -18.42 0.71
C CYS A 291 -5.18 -19.94 0.81
N VAL A 292 -4.26 -20.68 0.19
CA VAL A 292 -4.25 -22.15 0.22
C VAL A 292 -2.89 -22.68 0.67
N ALA A 293 -2.90 -23.62 1.64
CA ALA A 293 -1.69 -24.29 2.14
C ALA A 293 -1.86 -25.81 2.07
N TYR A 294 -0.98 -26.51 1.34
CA TYR A 294 -1.06 -27.96 1.22
C TYR A 294 0.31 -28.63 1.05
N ASN A 295 0.41 -29.90 1.41
CA ASN A 295 1.61 -30.71 1.23
C ASN A 295 2.91 -30.08 1.77
N ASN A 296 2.86 -29.27 2.84
CA ASN A 296 4.07 -28.76 3.47
C ASN A 296 4.65 -29.82 4.44
N GLY A 297 5.97 -29.84 4.63
CA GLY A 297 6.75 -30.80 5.40
C GLY A 297 7.61 -31.73 4.55
N TRP A 298 7.53 -31.67 3.23
CA TRP A 298 8.36 -32.37 2.25
C TRP A 298 8.39 -31.62 0.92
N LEU A 299 9.35 -31.95 0.08
CA LEU A 299 9.52 -31.35 -1.24
C LEU A 299 8.85 -32.19 -2.32
N THR A 300 8.53 -31.60 -3.47
CA THR A 300 7.98 -32.33 -4.64
C THR A 300 8.89 -33.45 -5.13
N THR A 301 10.19 -33.35 -4.88
CA THR A 301 11.21 -34.34 -5.27
C THR A 301 11.46 -35.43 -4.25
N ASP A 302 10.88 -35.33 -3.06
CA ASP A 302 11.13 -36.27 -1.96
C ASP A 302 10.30 -37.55 -2.13
N ASP A 303 10.91 -38.68 -1.78
CA ASP A 303 10.21 -39.98 -1.69
C ASP A 303 9.66 -40.21 -0.28
N ILE A 304 8.47 -39.66 -0.03
CA ILE A 304 7.77 -39.80 1.27
C ILE A 304 7.28 -41.24 1.54
N THR A 305 7.45 -42.18 0.61
CA THR A 305 7.13 -43.60 0.81
C THR A 305 8.30 -44.38 1.48
N ASP A 306 9.50 -43.77 1.52
CA ASP A 306 10.62 -44.34 2.26
C ASP A 306 10.30 -44.26 3.76
N ALA A 307 10.33 -45.41 4.42
CA ALA A 307 10.07 -45.54 5.86
C ALA A 307 11.07 -44.77 6.74
N ASN A 308 12.22 -44.37 6.19
CA ASN A 308 13.23 -43.58 6.88
C ASN A 308 13.21 -42.11 6.46
N TYR A 309 12.23 -41.67 5.70
CA TYR A 309 12.13 -40.30 5.29
C TYR A 309 11.95 -39.33 6.50
N GLU A 310 12.76 -38.30 6.57
CA GLU A 310 12.71 -37.29 7.62
C GLU A 310 11.91 -36.06 7.12
N TYR A 311 10.69 -35.95 7.62
CA TYR A 311 9.83 -34.79 7.35
C TYR A 311 10.34 -33.54 8.07
N GLY A 312 10.06 -32.37 7.52
CA GLY A 312 10.13 -31.10 8.26
C GLY A 312 8.94 -30.92 9.22
N GLU A 313 8.76 -29.72 9.78
CA GLU A 313 7.64 -29.43 10.70
C GLU A 313 6.29 -29.48 9.99
N GLY A 314 6.14 -28.83 8.84
CA GLY A 314 5.07 -29.02 7.89
C GLY A 314 3.68 -28.61 8.36
N ASN A 315 3.53 -27.47 9.04
CA ASN A 315 2.19 -26.92 9.29
C ASN A 315 1.70 -26.14 8.05
N GLY A 316 0.40 -26.08 7.84
CA GLY A 316 -0.18 -25.22 6.81
C GLY A 316 -0.09 -23.73 7.20
N PHE A 317 -0.78 -23.34 8.28
CA PHE A 317 -0.79 -21.96 8.80
C PHE A 317 -0.34 -21.96 10.27
N LYS A 318 0.87 -21.50 10.54
CA LYS A 318 1.45 -21.33 11.89
C LYS A 318 1.32 -19.87 12.31
N LEU A 319 0.36 -19.58 13.20
CA LEU A 319 -0.14 -18.25 13.50
C LEU A 319 0.43 -17.66 14.80
N GLY A 320 1.74 -17.76 15.02
CA GLY A 320 2.38 -17.13 16.17
C GLY A 320 3.51 -17.94 16.79
N GLY A 321 3.91 -17.59 18.02
CA GLY A 321 4.98 -18.24 18.76
C GLY A 321 5.31 -17.57 20.08
N GLY A 322 6.17 -18.20 20.87
CA GLY A 322 6.75 -17.62 22.08
C GLY A 322 5.75 -17.23 23.16
N TYR A 323 4.51 -17.73 23.12
CA TYR A 323 3.39 -17.33 24.01
C TYR A 323 3.06 -15.84 23.96
N LEU A 324 3.39 -15.17 22.84
CA LEU A 324 3.21 -13.75 22.62
C LEU A 324 1.91 -13.47 21.86
N LYS A 325 1.28 -12.33 22.14
CA LYS A 325 0.12 -11.84 21.43
C LYS A 325 0.51 -11.32 20.04
N GLY A 326 -0.36 -11.53 19.05
CA GLY A 326 -0.21 -11.01 17.71
C GLY A 326 -1.54 -10.53 17.12
N GLY A 327 -2.67 -11.05 17.65
CA GLY A 327 -4.00 -10.75 17.14
C GLY A 327 -4.20 -11.17 15.69
N HIS A 328 -3.35 -12.07 15.15
CA HIS A 328 -3.32 -12.46 13.75
C HIS A 328 -4.66 -13.00 13.28
N VAL A 329 -4.98 -12.74 12.01
CA VAL A 329 -6.24 -13.15 11.39
C VAL A 329 -5.97 -14.11 10.24
N LEU A 330 -6.57 -15.28 10.29
CA LEU A 330 -6.72 -16.21 9.17
C LEU A 330 -8.18 -16.21 8.72
N LYS A 331 -8.44 -15.97 7.46
CA LYS A 331 -9.80 -15.81 6.95
C LYS A 331 -9.94 -16.40 5.55
N ASN A 332 -11.10 -17.00 5.29
CA ASN A 332 -11.48 -17.52 3.98
C ASN A 332 -10.38 -18.34 3.28
N SER A 333 -9.71 -19.23 4.03
CA SER A 333 -8.53 -19.95 3.55
C SER A 333 -8.69 -21.47 3.72
N ILE A 334 -8.00 -22.22 2.85
CA ILE A 334 -8.09 -23.69 2.79
C ILE A 334 -6.73 -24.30 3.13
N THR A 335 -6.71 -25.38 3.91
CA THR A 335 -5.49 -26.13 4.18
C THR A 335 -5.76 -27.62 4.20
N PHE A 336 -4.93 -28.41 3.52
CA PHE A 336 -5.08 -29.85 3.43
C PHE A 336 -3.75 -30.57 3.24
N ASP A 337 -3.71 -31.85 3.60
CA ASP A 337 -2.60 -32.78 3.40
C ASP A 337 -1.21 -32.28 3.85
N ASN A 338 -1.14 -31.38 4.83
CA ASN A 338 0.14 -31.00 5.41
C ASN A 338 0.65 -32.07 6.39
N HIS A 339 1.98 -32.18 6.56
CA HIS A 339 2.58 -33.17 7.43
C HIS A 339 2.14 -33.03 8.88
N ALA A 340 2.11 -31.81 9.41
CA ALA A 340 1.65 -31.53 10.77
C ALA A 340 0.24 -30.90 10.77
N LYS A 341 0.04 -29.81 11.47
CA LYS A 341 -1.28 -29.19 11.64
C LYS A 341 -1.63 -28.36 10.41
N GLY A 342 -2.88 -28.44 9.96
CA GLY A 342 -3.38 -27.50 8.95
C GLY A 342 -3.36 -26.05 9.46
N ILE A 343 -3.88 -25.85 10.70
CA ILE A 343 -3.85 -24.55 11.37
C ILE A 343 -3.32 -24.72 12.79
N THR A 344 -2.36 -23.90 13.19
CA THR A 344 -1.87 -23.87 14.58
C THR A 344 -1.73 -22.46 15.12
N SER A 345 -2.11 -22.26 16.40
CA SER A 345 -1.82 -21.02 17.12
C SER A 345 -0.34 -20.89 17.49
N ASN A 346 0.39 -21.98 17.46
CA ASN A 346 1.78 -22.08 17.91
C ASN A 346 2.04 -21.25 19.19
N SER A 347 1.21 -21.47 20.20
CA SER A 347 1.20 -20.79 21.50
C SER A 347 0.72 -19.32 21.53
N CYS A 348 0.38 -18.70 20.42
CA CYS A 348 -0.23 -17.37 20.40
C CYS A 348 -1.64 -17.42 21.05
N PRO A 349 -1.94 -16.56 22.04
CA PRO A 349 -3.18 -16.65 22.80
C PRO A 349 -4.40 -15.99 22.17
N ASP A 350 -4.27 -15.17 21.11
CA ASP A 350 -5.29 -14.25 20.63
C ASP A 350 -5.50 -14.24 19.10
N ILE A 351 -5.20 -15.36 18.45
CA ILE A 351 -5.47 -15.52 17.00
C ILE A 351 -6.97 -15.53 16.70
N LYS A 352 -7.29 -15.19 15.45
CA LYS A 352 -8.68 -15.17 14.94
C LYS A 352 -8.76 -15.99 13.66
N ILE A 353 -9.72 -16.91 13.60
CA ILE A 353 -9.98 -17.78 12.46
C ILE A 353 -11.42 -17.55 12.02
N TYR A 354 -11.62 -17.21 10.75
CA TYR A 354 -12.94 -16.97 10.18
C TYR A 354 -13.08 -17.70 8.84
N ASP A 355 -14.19 -18.43 8.68
CA ASP A 355 -14.61 -19.01 7.41
C ASP A 355 -13.51 -19.83 6.71
N CYS A 356 -12.83 -20.71 7.44
CA CYS A 356 -11.72 -21.51 6.96
C CYS A 356 -12.09 -22.98 6.82
N THR A 357 -11.40 -23.69 5.90
CA THR A 357 -11.48 -25.13 5.73
C THR A 357 -10.14 -25.79 6.04
N SER A 358 -10.13 -26.78 6.92
CA SER A 358 -8.96 -27.62 7.24
C SER A 358 -9.34 -29.08 6.99
N TYR A 359 -8.63 -29.76 6.07
CA TYR A 359 -9.02 -31.09 5.61
C TYR A 359 -7.83 -32.04 5.60
N ASN A 360 -7.95 -33.20 6.23
CA ASN A 360 -6.99 -34.32 6.25
C ASN A 360 -5.51 -33.92 6.43
N ASN A 361 -5.23 -32.89 7.23
CA ASN A 361 -3.85 -32.58 7.62
C ASN A 361 -3.32 -33.64 8.59
N SER A 362 -2.07 -33.60 8.97
CA SER A 362 -1.35 -34.60 9.79
C SER A 362 -0.92 -35.84 9.04
N ILE A 363 -0.53 -35.70 7.80
CA ILE A 363 -0.02 -36.83 7.01
C ILE A 363 1.23 -37.44 7.69
N ASN A 364 1.17 -38.75 7.96
CA ASN A 364 2.24 -39.47 8.67
C ASN A 364 2.65 -38.87 10.03
N ASN A 365 1.77 -38.09 10.65
CA ASN A 365 1.97 -37.47 11.93
C ASN A 365 0.73 -37.69 12.83
N SER A 366 0.90 -37.69 14.14
CA SER A 366 -0.22 -37.74 15.09
C SER A 366 -0.63 -36.34 15.59
N ALA A 367 -0.38 -35.30 14.80
CA ALA A 367 -0.76 -33.94 15.13
C ALA A 367 -2.29 -33.74 14.97
N TYR A 368 -2.76 -32.56 15.32
CA TYR A 368 -4.14 -32.15 15.12
C TYR A 368 -4.34 -31.62 13.71
N ASN A 369 -5.53 -31.78 13.15
CA ASN A 369 -5.94 -31.05 11.94
C ASN A 369 -5.94 -29.53 12.19
N VAL A 370 -6.47 -29.12 13.35
CA VAL A 370 -6.35 -27.74 13.88
C VAL A 370 -5.89 -27.81 15.34
N GLY A 371 -4.74 -27.26 15.65
CA GLY A 371 -4.15 -27.28 16.99
C GLY A 371 -4.00 -25.90 17.61
N LEU A 372 -4.82 -25.58 18.62
CA LEU A 372 -4.71 -24.33 19.37
C LEU A 372 -4.16 -24.62 20.77
N ASN A 373 -3.04 -24.00 21.09
CA ASN A 373 -2.41 -24.14 22.40
C ASN A 373 -1.89 -22.79 22.93
N THR A 374 -1.79 -22.68 24.24
CA THR A 374 -1.10 -21.58 24.93
C THR A 374 -0.71 -22.03 26.34
N LYS A 375 0.26 -21.38 26.92
CA LYS A 375 0.83 -21.73 28.24
C LYS A 375 -0.17 -21.58 29.39
N ASP A 376 -1.07 -20.61 29.29
CA ASP A 376 -2.06 -20.30 30.30
C ASP A 376 -3.46 -20.49 29.72
N SER A 377 -4.13 -21.57 30.13
CA SER A 377 -5.50 -21.88 29.68
C SER A 377 -6.53 -20.79 30.01
N ASN A 378 -6.25 -19.93 30.98
CA ASN A 378 -7.13 -18.81 31.36
C ASN A 378 -6.90 -17.54 30.50
N LYS A 379 -5.91 -17.55 29.61
CA LYS A 379 -5.60 -16.43 28.69
C LYS A 379 -5.92 -16.73 27.22
N LYS A 380 -6.72 -17.75 26.97
CA LYS A 380 -7.19 -18.09 25.63
C LYS A 380 -8.16 -16.98 25.17
N GLU A 381 -7.73 -16.14 24.28
CA GLU A 381 -8.52 -15.06 23.66
C GLU A 381 -8.80 -15.38 22.17
N TRP A 382 -8.69 -16.65 21.79
CA TRP A 382 -8.94 -17.10 20.43
C TRP A 382 -10.38 -16.82 20.00
N VAL A 383 -10.53 -16.39 18.74
CA VAL A 383 -11.83 -16.31 18.07
C VAL A 383 -11.84 -17.32 16.93
N VAL A 384 -12.79 -18.24 16.95
CA VAL A 384 -12.99 -19.23 15.88
C VAL A 384 -14.46 -19.22 15.48
N ASN A 385 -14.73 -18.85 14.24
CA ASN A 385 -16.09 -18.81 13.71
C ASN A 385 -16.09 -19.15 12.23
N GLY A 386 -17.00 -20.02 11.79
CA GLY A 386 -17.09 -20.44 10.40
C GLY A 386 -16.03 -21.50 10.01
N LEU A 387 -15.46 -22.24 10.94
CA LEU A 387 -14.49 -23.29 10.65
C LEU A 387 -15.18 -24.60 10.25
N ILE A 388 -14.78 -25.17 9.11
CA ILE A 388 -14.98 -26.60 8.79
C ILE A 388 -13.64 -27.31 8.92
N SER A 389 -13.54 -28.26 9.84
CA SER A 389 -12.36 -29.10 10.07
C SER A 389 -12.75 -30.56 9.98
N ILE A 390 -12.33 -31.26 8.91
CA ILE A 390 -12.61 -32.66 8.68
C ILE A 390 -11.30 -33.42 8.57
N ASN A 391 -11.14 -34.44 9.43
CA ASN A 391 -10.04 -35.39 9.36
C ASN A 391 -10.60 -36.81 9.30
N ASN A 392 -10.52 -37.44 8.15
CA ASN A 392 -10.96 -38.81 7.90
C ASN A 392 -9.96 -39.84 8.37
N GLU A 393 -8.69 -39.46 8.48
CA GLU A 393 -7.66 -40.28 9.08
C GLU A 393 -7.91 -40.42 10.60
N LYS A 394 -7.55 -41.56 11.15
CA LYS A 394 -7.68 -41.79 12.60
C LYS A 394 -6.68 -40.95 13.37
N ASN A 395 -7.00 -39.69 13.55
CA ASN A 395 -6.26 -38.85 14.46
C ASN A 395 -6.63 -39.25 15.90
N THR A 396 -5.67 -39.72 16.66
CA THR A 396 -5.89 -40.18 18.02
C THR A 396 -5.98 -39.05 19.03
N LYS A 397 -5.69 -37.85 18.65
CA LYS A 397 -5.75 -36.67 19.51
C LYS A 397 -7.06 -35.91 19.31
N LEU A 398 -7.70 -35.55 20.40
CA LEU A 398 -8.84 -34.62 20.39
C LEU A 398 -8.34 -33.22 20.21
N GLU A 399 -8.97 -32.47 19.30
CA GLU A 399 -8.63 -31.08 19.06
C GLU A 399 -9.02 -30.19 20.24
N ASP A 400 -8.17 -29.24 20.62
CA ASP A 400 -8.48 -28.22 21.62
C ASP A 400 -9.67 -27.32 21.19
N LEU A 401 -10.04 -27.38 19.92
CA LEU A 401 -11.19 -26.68 19.34
C LEU A 401 -12.55 -27.28 19.68
N ILE A 402 -12.65 -28.51 20.16
CA ILE A 402 -13.95 -29.14 20.46
C ILE A 402 -14.80 -28.28 21.40
N PRO A 403 -14.26 -27.67 22.47
CA PRO A 403 -15.05 -26.74 23.29
C PRO A 403 -15.56 -25.53 22.50
N PHE A 404 -14.82 -25.00 21.55
CA PHE A 404 -15.26 -23.89 20.69
C PHE A 404 -16.36 -24.31 19.72
N ALA A 405 -16.27 -25.51 19.15
CA ALA A 405 -17.31 -26.06 18.30
C ALA A 405 -18.64 -26.19 19.02
N LEU A 406 -18.59 -26.49 20.33
CA LEU A 406 -19.80 -26.57 21.18
C LEU A 406 -20.34 -25.20 21.60
N HIS A 407 -19.60 -24.12 21.39
CA HIS A 407 -20.01 -22.74 21.67
C HIS A 407 -20.41 -21.93 20.43
N SER A 408 -20.17 -22.43 19.23
CA SER A 408 -20.52 -21.77 17.96
C SER A 408 -21.31 -22.70 17.06
N GLU A 409 -22.44 -22.24 16.60
CA GLU A 409 -23.26 -22.97 15.60
C GLU A 409 -22.62 -23.03 14.23
N ASN A 410 -21.61 -22.19 13.95
CA ASN A 410 -20.93 -22.09 12.66
C ASN A 410 -19.60 -22.85 12.59
N ASN A 411 -19.19 -23.54 13.68
CA ASN A 411 -17.99 -24.39 13.65
C ASN A 411 -18.40 -25.85 13.54
N TYR A 412 -17.81 -26.57 12.60
CA TYR A 412 -18.07 -27.99 12.32
C TYR A 412 -16.77 -28.75 12.31
N ILE A 413 -16.61 -29.70 13.22
CA ILE A 413 -15.37 -30.46 13.40
C ILE A 413 -15.68 -31.95 13.37
N TYR A 414 -14.99 -32.69 12.51
CA TYR A 414 -14.92 -34.13 12.53
C TYR A 414 -13.47 -34.57 12.76
N ASN A 415 -13.21 -35.40 13.77
CA ASN A 415 -11.87 -35.79 14.21
C ASN A 415 -11.49 -37.24 13.86
N GLY A 416 -12.12 -37.83 12.85
CA GLY A 416 -11.93 -39.24 12.48
C GLY A 416 -12.77 -40.24 13.30
N SER A 417 -13.48 -39.79 14.34
CA SER A 417 -14.31 -40.67 15.18
C SER A 417 -15.68 -40.07 15.54
N ALA A 418 -15.78 -38.76 15.66
CA ALA A 418 -17.02 -38.04 16.02
C ALA A 418 -17.05 -36.64 15.44
N SER A 419 -18.25 -36.13 15.20
CA SER A 419 -18.51 -34.76 14.79
C SER A 419 -18.95 -33.88 15.96
N TYR A 420 -18.56 -32.60 15.90
CA TYR A 420 -18.86 -31.60 16.94
C TYR A 420 -19.35 -30.31 16.32
N ASN A 421 -20.51 -29.85 16.81
CA ASN A 421 -21.14 -28.57 16.50
C ASN A 421 -22.14 -28.26 17.61
N SER A 422 -22.37 -26.99 17.95
CA SER A 422 -23.28 -26.60 19.04
C SER A 422 -24.76 -27.02 18.81
N ASN A 423 -25.17 -27.15 17.54
CA ASN A 423 -26.51 -27.60 17.17
C ASN A 423 -26.57 -29.10 16.84
N GLY A 424 -25.47 -29.84 17.05
CA GLY A 424 -25.42 -31.28 16.80
C GLY A 424 -25.41 -31.64 15.30
N VAL A 425 -25.04 -30.70 14.43
CA VAL A 425 -24.89 -30.96 13.00
C VAL A 425 -23.56 -31.66 12.76
N GLU A 426 -23.58 -32.78 12.06
CA GLU A 426 -22.39 -33.56 11.76
C GLU A 426 -21.67 -33.03 10.50
N ALA A 427 -20.34 -32.80 10.61
CA ALA A 427 -19.50 -32.47 9.48
C ALA A 427 -19.36 -33.68 8.54
N THR A 428 -19.42 -33.45 7.21
CA THR A 428 -19.38 -34.51 6.22
C THR A 428 -18.70 -34.07 4.94
N ASP A 429 -18.06 -35.00 4.24
CA ASP A 429 -17.46 -34.82 2.90
C ASP A 429 -18.49 -34.43 1.83
N ASP A 430 -19.77 -34.77 2.03
CA ASP A 430 -20.85 -34.42 1.10
C ASP A 430 -21.06 -32.93 0.90
N TRP A 431 -20.46 -32.08 1.75
CA TRP A 431 -20.51 -30.63 1.62
C TRP A 431 -19.56 -30.07 0.54
N PHE A 432 -18.65 -30.89 0.02
CA PHE A 432 -17.71 -30.49 -0.99
C PHE A 432 -18.10 -30.98 -2.38
N VAL A 433 -17.71 -30.23 -3.41
CA VAL A 433 -17.85 -30.65 -4.82
C VAL A 433 -16.96 -31.85 -5.08
N SER A 434 -15.74 -31.85 -4.57
CA SER A 434 -14.78 -32.93 -4.60
C SER A 434 -13.91 -32.94 -3.35
N VAL A 435 -13.53 -34.13 -2.89
CA VAL A 435 -12.54 -34.34 -1.82
C VAL A 435 -11.29 -35.07 -2.33
N ASP A 436 -11.12 -35.17 -3.64
CA ASP A 436 -9.95 -35.79 -4.27
C ASP A 436 -8.76 -34.80 -4.27
N THR A 437 -8.02 -34.77 -3.16
CA THR A 437 -6.88 -33.89 -2.96
C THR A 437 -5.66 -34.25 -3.83
N SER A 438 -5.72 -35.31 -4.65
CA SER A 438 -4.70 -35.57 -5.67
C SER A 438 -4.78 -34.58 -6.85
N VAL A 439 -5.90 -33.88 -7.00
CA VAL A 439 -6.06 -32.78 -7.95
C VAL A 439 -5.62 -31.49 -7.27
N LEU A 440 -4.48 -30.96 -7.67
CA LEU A 440 -3.85 -29.83 -7.00
C LEU A 440 -4.40 -28.47 -7.49
N PRO A 441 -4.47 -27.47 -6.62
CA PRO A 441 -4.83 -26.10 -7.01
C PRO A 441 -3.89 -25.56 -8.08
N THR A 442 -4.44 -24.70 -8.95
CA THR A 442 -3.68 -23.96 -9.96
C THR A 442 -4.03 -22.47 -9.90
N ARG A 443 -3.22 -21.65 -10.56
CA ARG A 443 -3.49 -20.22 -10.68
C ARG A 443 -4.06 -19.90 -12.06
N ASN A 444 -5.14 -19.12 -12.11
CA ASN A 444 -5.70 -18.55 -13.33
C ASN A 444 -4.84 -17.38 -13.83
N GLU A 445 -5.01 -16.99 -15.09
CA GLU A 445 -4.27 -15.86 -15.69
C GLU A 445 -4.53 -14.53 -14.96
N ASP A 446 -5.71 -14.34 -14.40
CA ASP A 446 -6.10 -13.18 -13.61
C ASP A 446 -5.59 -13.22 -12.15
N GLY A 447 -4.78 -14.20 -11.80
CA GLY A 447 -4.20 -14.37 -10.48
C GLY A 447 -5.08 -15.07 -9.45
N THR A 448 -6.33 -15.37 -9.75
CA THR A 448 -7.22 -16.10 -8.84
C THR A 448 -6.84 -17.57 -8.72
N ILE A 449 -7.20 -18.19 -7.58
CA ILE A 449 -6.94 -19.62 -7.34
C ILE A 449 -8.06 -20.45 -7.95
N ASN A 450 -7.70 -21.49 -8.70
CA ASN A 450 -8.60 -22.51 -9.20
C ASN A 450 -8.40 -23.80 -8.38
N MET A 451 -9.39 -24.17 -7.60
CA MET A 451 -9.39 -25.40 -6.79
C MET A 451 -9.87 -26.64 -7.59
N HIS A 452 -10.30 -26.46 -8.84
CA HIS A 452 -10.85 -27.56 -9.68
C HIS A 452 -11.99 -28.34 -9.01
N GLY A 453 -12.76 -27.69 -8.15
CA GLY A 453 -13.82 -28.30 -7.36
C GLY A 453 -13.34 -28.97 -6.05
N VAL A 454 -12.02 -29.11 -5.83
CA VAL A 454 -11.47 -29.74 -4.62
C VAL A 454 -11.70 -28.84 -3.42
N LEU A 455 -12.36 -29.36 -2.39
CA LEU A 455 -12.74 -28.65 -1.16
C LEU A 455 -13.54 -27.37 -1.40
N GLU A 456 -14.10 -27.18 -2.60
CA GLU A 456 -15.09 -26.14 -2.88
C GLU A 456 -16.45 -26.58 -2.30
N LEU A 457 -17.06 -25.67 -1.55
CA LEU A 457 -18.34 -25.95 -0.88
C LEU A 457 -19.51 -25.90 -1.85
N ASN A 458 -20.35 -26.94 -1.83
CA ASN A 458 -21.58 -27.01 -2.61
C ASN A 458 -22.78 -26.42 -1.83
N GLU A 459 -23.99 -26.47 -2.43
CA GLU A 459 -25.22 -25.92 -1.86
C GLU A 459 -25.68 -26.60 -0.53
N SER A 460 -25.23 -27.83 -0.25
CA SER A 460 -25.57 -28.56 0.97
C SER A 460 -24.73 -28.12 2.17
N ALA A 461 -23.62 -27.43 1.94
CA ALA A 461 -22.75 -26.94 2.98
C ALA A 461 -23.39 -25.77 3.76
N PRO A 462 -23.08 -25.64 5.06
CA PRO A 462 -23.57 -24.53 5.86
C PRO A 462 -23.15 -23.16 5.28
N ALA A 463 -24.10 -22.24 5.15
CA ALA A 463 -23.89 -20.98 4.41
C ALA A 463 -22.80 -20.06 5.01
N ASN A 464 -22.62 -20.13 6.35
CA ASN A 464 -21.72 -19.24 7.10
C ASN A 464 -20.48 -19.97 7.62
N SER A 465 -19.97 -20.95 6.89
CA SER A 465 -18.87 -21.78 7.34
C SER A 465 -18.05 -22.32 6.19
N GLY A 466 -16.78 -22.57 6.46
CA GLY A 466 -15.82 -23.02 5.49
C GLY A 466 -15.39 -21.93 4.50
N ALA A 467 -14.29 -22.16 3.85
CA ALA A 467 -13.74 -21.23 2.88
C ALA A 467 -14.54 -21.25 1.56
N ARG A 468 -14.82 -20.07 1.06
CA ARG A 468 -15.30 -19.83 -0.31
C ARG A 468 -14.38 -18.81 -0.94
N LEU A 469 -13.36 -19.30 -1.63
CA LEU A 469 -12.33 -18.44 -2.19
C LEU A 469 -12.96 -17.38 -3.11
N ASP A 470 -12.60 -16.14 -2.88
CA ASP A 470 -13.03 -15.03 -3.74
C ASP A 470 -12.23 -15.08 -5.04
N VAL A 471 -12.92 -15.24 -6.15
CA VAL A 471 -12.34 -15.31 -7.50
C VAL A 471 -12.95 -14.26 -8.42
N THR A 472 -13.74 -13.34 -7.90
CA THR A 472 -14.55 -12.41 -8.71
C THR A 472 -14.39 -10.94 -8.33
N SER A 473 -13.94 -10.64 -7.12
CA SER A 473 -13.79 -9.25 -6.67
C SER A 473 -12.57 -8.59 -7.33
N ALA A 474 -12.58 -7.27 -7.40
CA ALA A 474 -11.42 -6.50 -7.85
C ALA A 474 -10.19 -6.73 -6.94
N ASP A 475 -10.41 -7.06 -5.66
CA ASP A 475 -9.32 -7.38 -4.73
C ASP A 475 -8.66 -8.74 -5.05
N ALA A 476 -9.44 -9.69 -5.60
CA ALA A 476 -8.94 -11.02 -5.97
C ALA A 476 -8.17 -11.01 -7.30
N ILE A 477 -8.63 -10.22 -8.26
CA ILE A 477 -8.07 -10.18 -9.60
C ILE A 477 -6.78 -9.35 -9.63
N SER A 478 -5.76 -9.87 -10.31
CA SER A 478 -4.51 -9.18 -10.61
C SER A 478 -4.54 -8.59 -12.00
N VAL A 479 -4.06 -7.36 -12.11
CA VAL A 479 -3.90 -6.69 -13.41
C VAL A 479 -2.44 -6.31 -13.57
N GLN A 480 -1.80 -6.80 -14.63
CA GLN A 480 -0.41 -6.49 -14.88
C GLN A 480 -0.21 -4.97 -15.04
N PRO A 481 0.73 -4.37 -14.31
CA PRO A 481 1.12 -2.98 -14.53
C PRO A 481 1.56 -2.75 -15.99
N SER A 482 1.24 -1.58 -16.53
CA SER A 482 1.62 -1.24 -17.90
C SER A 482 3.13 -1.33 -18.10
N THR A 483 3.55 -2.04 -19.13
CA THR A 483 4.95 -2.14 -19.58
C THR A 483 5.27 -1.14 -20.70
N VAL A 484 4.32 -0.29 -21.05
CA VAL A 484 4.44 0.76 -22.06
C VAL A 484 4.25 2.10 -21.37
N ALA A 485 5.11 3.08 -21.68
CA ALA A 485 4.97 4.43 -21.17
C ALA A 485 3.62 5.02 -21.58
N PRO A 486 2.91 5.76 -20.70
CA PRO A 486 1.76 6.53 -21.12
C PRO A 486 2.13 7.48 -22.26
N GLY A 487 1.18 7.79 -23.12
CA GLY A 487 1.34 8.78 -24.17
C GLY A 487 1.67 10.17 -23.60
N LYS A 488 1.94 11.10 -24.48
CA LYS A 488 2.11 12.51 -24.09
C LYS A 488 0.77 13.22 -24.03
N ILE A 489 0.61 14.11 -23.07
CA ILE A 489 -0.53 15.00 -22.98
C ILE A 489 -0.10 16.39 -23.44
N GLU A 490 -0.83 16.94 -24.42
CA GLU A 490 -0.68 18.31 -24.88
C GLU A 490 -2.05 18.99 -24.83
N ILE A 491 -2.20 20.03 -23.99
CA ILE A 491 -3.33 20.94 -24.04
C ILE A 491 -2.82 22.21 -24.74
N ALA A 492 -3.23 22.42 -25.96
CA ALA A 492 -2.75 23.53 -26.77
C ALA A 492 -3.47 24.83 -26.39
N ASP A 493 -2.69 25.90 -26.20
CA ASP A 493 -3.22 27.24 -25.99
C ASP A 493 -4.06 27.68 -27.18
N THR A 494 -5.08 28.51 -26.89
CA THR A 494 -5.90 29.14 -27.94
C THR A 494 -5.07 30.10 -28.77
N VAL A 495 -5.20 30.01 -30.10
CA VAL A 495 -4.59 30.97 -31.02
C VAL A 495 -5.47 32.23 -31.05
N GLU A 496 -4.92 33.39 -30.66
CA GLU A 496 -5.62 34.64 -30.75
C GLU A 496 -5.92 34.95 -32.23
N LYS A 497 -7.20 35.24 -32.53
CA LYS A 497 -7.68 35.65 -33.88
C LYS A 497 -8.22 37.04 -33.82
N ALA A 498 -8.06 37.79 -34.92
CA ALA A 498 -8.62 39.12 -35.04
C ALA A 498 -10.16 39.10 -34.87
N ASP A 499 -10.71 40.08 -34.17
CA ASP A 499 -12.16 40.22 -33.89
C ASP A 499 -12.78 39.05 -33.06
N THR A 500 -11.96 38.22 -32.44
CA THR A 500 -12.39 37.11 -31.59
C THR A 500 -11.94 37.38 -30.15
N PRO A 501 -12.83 37.25 -29.13
CA PRO A 501 -12.43 37.46 -27.76
C PRO A 501 -11.47 36.32 -27.34
N ALA A 502 -10.48 36.66 -26.51
CA ALA A 502 -9.61 35.66 -25.91
C ALA A 502 -10.41 34.84 -24.89
N VAL A 503 -10.25 33.54 -24.95
CA VAL A 503 -10.91 32.59 -24.04
C VAL A 503 -9.84 31.79 -23.32
N LYS A 504 -9.99 31.65 -22.00
CA LYS A 504 -9.19 30.74 -21.16
C LYS A 504 -10.11 29.73 -20.48
N THR A 505 -9.64 28.53 -20.33
CA THR A 505 -10.35 27.44 -19.61
C THR A 505 -9.45 26.83 -18.58
N GLU A 506 -10.03 26.30 -17.50
CA GLU A 506 -9.36 25.41 -16.55
C GLU A 506 -9.64 23.94 -16.96
N LEU A 507 -9.32 23.61 -18.20
CA LEU A 507 -9.57 22.30 -18.81
C LEU A 507 -8.44 21.35 -18.45
N GLU A 508 -8.80 20.19 -17.87
CA GLU A 508 -7.90 19.07 -17.66
C GLU A 508 -8.22 17.94 -18.66
N VAL A 509 -7.25 17.06 -18.93
CA VAL A 509 -7.46 15.94 -19.85
C VAL A 509 -8.55 14.98 -19.37
N THR A 510 -8.69 14.84 -18.06
CA THR A 510 -9.73 14.02 -17.42
C THR A 510 -11.15 14.52 -17.67
N ASP A 511 -11.32 15.81 -18.03
CA ASP A 511 -12.62 16.41 -18.33
C ASP A 511 -13.19 15.91 -19.65
N VAL A 512 -12.33 15.45 -20.56
CA VAL A 512 -12.70 15.17 -21.95
C VAL A 512 -12.50 13.72 -22.39
N LEU A 513 -11.64 12.93 -21.70
CA LEU A 513 -11.40 11.55 -22.08
C LEU A 513 -12.50 10.62 -21.57
N THR A 514 -12.93 9.71 -22.44
CA THR A 514 -13.72 8.54 -22.07
C THR A 514 -12.83 7.51 -21.35
N PRO A 515 -13.41 6.56 -20.57
CA PRO A 515 -12.64 5.48 -19.97
C PRO A 515 -11.78 4.68 -20.96
N ALA A 516 -12.29 4.42 -22.17
CA ALA A 516 -11.55 3.68 -23.20
C ALA A 516 -10.37 4.50 -23.76
N GLU A 517 -10.52 5.80 -23.92
CA GLU A 517 -9.44 6.70 -24.36
C GLU A 517 -8.39 6.89 -23.27
N TRP A 518 -8.80 6.87 -22.01
CA TRP A 518 -7.89 6.87 -20.86
C TRP A 518 -7.02 5.61 -20.82
N GLU A 519 -7.60 4.43 -21.13
CA GLU A 519 -6.84 3.19 -21.28
C GLU A 519 -5.90 3.24 -22.50
N ALA A 520 -6.33 3.81 -23.63
CA ALA A 520 -5.46 4.00 -24.79
C ALA A 520 -4.27 4.91 -24.46
N TYR A 521 -4.50 6.01 -23.72
CA TYR A 521 -3.43 6.90 -23.21
C TYR A 521 -2.44 6.13 -22.33
N LYS A 522 -2.93 5.34 -21.36
CA LYS A 522 -2.06 4.48 -20.54
C LYS A 522 -1.31 3.45 -21.38
N GLY A 523 -1.85 3.02 -22.50
CA GLY A 523 -1.22 2.13 -23.47
C GLY A 523 -0.28 2.83 -24.45
N GLY A 524 0.05 4.11 -24.23
CA GLY A 524 1.05 4.85 -25.02
C GLY A 524 0.48 5.75 -26.14
N ALA A 525 -0.85 5.86 -26.26
CA ALA A 525 -1.43 6.78 -27.23
C ALA A 525 -1.28 8.23 -26.76
N ASP A 526 -0.70 9.09 -27.59
CA ASP A 526 -0.62 10.54 -27.31
C ASP A 526 -2.03 11.17 -27.28
N VAL A 527 -2.21 12.12 -26.38
CA VAL A 527 -3.44 12.90 -26.24
C VAL A 527 -3.15 14.36 -26.51
N LYS A 528 -3.86 14.93 -27.46
CA LYS A 528 -3.84 16.36 -27.74
C LYS A 528 -5.23 16.93 -27.61
N VAL A 529 -5.38 17.98 -26.80
CA VAL A 529 -6.62 18.74 -26.65
C VAL A 529 -6.40 20.13 -27.18
N THR A 530 -7.29 20.60 -28.06
CA THR A 530 -7.26 21.92 -28.63
C THR A 530 -8.58 22.65 -28.37
N LEU A 531 -8.50 23.93 -28.00
CA LEU A 531 -9.63 24.82 -27.85
C LEU A 531 -9.65 25.77 -29.04
N ASP A 532 -10.69 25.68 -29.88
CA ASP A 532 -10.91 26.57 -31.01
C ASP A 532 -11.95 27.60 -30.64
N VAL A 533 -11.60 28.88 -30.85
CA VAL A 533 -12.48 30.02 -30.59
C VAL A 533 -12.66 30.82 -31.87
N ASN A 534 -13.91 31.06 -32.25
CA ASN A 534 -14.24 31.82 -33.46
C ASN A 534 -15.30 32.88 -33.20
N ASN A 535 -15.21 33.99 -33.91
CA ASN A 535 -16.31 34.95 -33.99
C ASN A 535 -17.44 34.28 -34.80
N ALA A 536 -18.64 34.19 -34.22
CA ALA A 536 -19.77 33.50 -34.80
C ALA A 536 -20.89 34.47 -35.27
N ASP A 537 -20.64 35.80 -35.23
CA ASP A 537 -21.66 36.83 -35.61
C ASP A 537 -22.29 36.59 -36.99
N GLU A 538 -21.49 36.09 -37.96
CA GLU A 538 -21.95 35.83 -39.34
C GLU A 538 -22.34 34.35 -39.59
N THR A 539 -21.94 33.42 -38.73
CA THR A 539 -22.14 31.98 -38.95
C THR A 539 -23.37 31.43 -38.26
N VAL A 540 -23.86 32.07 -37.20
CA VAL A 540 -25.08 31.66 -36.50
C VAL A 540 -26.30 31.92 -37.37
N SER A 541 -27.19 30.94 -37.51
CA SER A 541 -28.39 31.02 -38.31
C SER A 541 -29.37 32.07 -37.79
N ASP A 542 -30.21 32.64 -38.69
CA ASP A 542 -31.26 33.60 -38.29
C ASP A 542 -32.26 32.96 -37.29
N THR A 543 -32.49 31.68 -37.39
CA THR A 543 -33.35 30.92 -36.46
C THR A 543 -32.73 30.88 -35.06
N ASP A 544 -31.45 30.60 -34.99
CA ASP A 544 -30.72 30.52 -33.73
C ASP A 544 -30.52 31.92 -33.10
N LYS A 545 -30.26 32.95 -33.91
CA LYS A 545 -30.23 34.34 -33.44
C LYS A 545 -31.54 34.71 -32.79
N LYS A 546 -32.67 34.32 -33.42
CA LYS A 546 -33.99 34.60 -32.85
C LYS A 546 -34.21 33.86 -31.53
N LEU A 547 -33.78 32.60 -31.38
CA LEU A 547 -33.87 31.88 -30.10
C LEU A 547 -33.10 32.60 -28.98
N VAL A 548 -31.90 33.09 -29.28
CA VAL A 548 -31.08 33.87 -28.33
C VAL A 548 -31.78 35.20 -27.98
N GLU A 549 -32.29 35.94 -29.00
CA GLU A 549 -33.01 37.22 -28.79
C GLU A 549 -34.26 37.04 -27.92
N ASP A 550 -35.05 36.01 -28.20
CA ASP A 550 -36.25 35.67 -27.44
C ASP A 550 -35.84 35.31 -25.96
N LYS A 551 -34.74 34.56 -25.78
CA LYS A 551 -34.24 34.20 -24.42
C LYS A 551 -33.70 35.40 -23.67
N VAL A 552 -32.98 36.31 -24.35
CA VAL A 552 -32.48 37.56 -23.75
C VAL A 552 -33.66 38.44 -23.34
N ALA A 553 -34.69 38.60 -24.19
CA ALA A 553 -35.88 39.38 -23.87
C ALA A 553 -36.65 38.81 -22.64
N GLU A 554 -36.66 37.48 -22.51
CA GLU A 554 -37.29 36.79 -21.37
C GLU A 554 -36.52 36.98 -20.06
N ALA A 555 -35.20 36.74 -20.10
CA ALA A 555 -34.38 36.57 -18.89
C ALA A 555 -33.54 37.79 -18.49
N VAL A 556 -33.17 38.62 -19.44
CA VAL A 556 -32.32 39.83 -19.24
C VAL A 556 -33.10 41.09 -19.66
N LYS A 557 -33.90 41.61 -18.74
CA LYS A 557 -34.71 42.83 -19.05
C LYS A 557 -33.83 43.95 -19.55
N ASP A 558 -34.17 44.53 -20.72
CA ASP A 558 -33.41 45.56 -21.44
C ASP A 558 -32.00 45.09 -21.88
N GLY A 559 -31.77 43.74 -22.00
CA GLY A 559 -30.54 43.15 -22.50
C GLY A 559 -30.34 43.39 -23.99
N VAL A 560 -29.10 43.59 -24.38
CA VAL A 560 -28.67 43.79 -25.78
C VAL A 560 -27.67 42.65 -26.14
N VAL A 561 -27.92 41.97 -27.25
CA VAL A 561 -26.98 40.99 -27.82
C VAL A 561 -25.74 41.71 -28.31
N GLY A 562 -24.58 41.34 -27.80
CA GLY A 562 -23.28 41.97 -28.09
C GLY A 562 -22.47 41.27 -29.16
N GLN A 563 -22.07 40.00 -28.91
CA GLN A 563 -21.27 39.21 -29.82
C GLN A 563 -21.53 37.74 -29.64
N TYR A 564 -21.60 36.98 -30.73
CA TYR A 564 -21.60 35.53 -30.77
C TYR A 564 -20.17 35.00 -30.85
N VAL A 565 -19.84 34.01 -30.01
CA VAL A 565 -18.53 33.39 -29.92
C VAL A 565 -18.73 31.91 -29.94
N ASP A 566 -18.16 31.23 -30.93
CA ASP A 566 -18.15 29.76 -30.98
C ASP A 566 -16.91 29.26 -30.26
N ILE A 567 -17.13 28.37 -29.30
CA ILE A 567 -16.08 27.73 -28.52
C ILE A 567 -16.25 26.20 -28.69
N SER A 568 -15.28 25.58 -29.35
CA SER A 568 -15.27 24.14 -29.57
C SER A 568 -13.99 23.52 -29.02
N ILE A 569 -14.13 22.34 -28.44
CA ILE A 569 -13.03 21.54 -27.96
C ILE A 569 -12.86 20.36 -28.91
N ASN A 570 -11.63 20.13 -29.37
CA ASN A 570 -11.26 18.94 -30.12
C ASN A 570 -10.23 18.14 -29.33
N LYS A 571 -10.41 16.83 -29.22
CA LYS A 571 -9.41 15.91 -28.66
C LYS A 571 -8.91 14.98 -29.74
N THR A 572 -7.62 14.71 -29.72
CA THR A 572 -6.97 13.69 -30.55
C THR A 572 -6.34 12.66 -29.62
N VAL A 573 -6.72 11.40 -29.75
CA VAL A 573 -6.14 10.27 -29.02
C VAL A 573 -5.50 9.33 -30.03
N GLY A 574 -4.18 9.20 -29.99
CA GLY A 574 -3.42 8.56 -31.05
C GLY A 574 -3.62 9.28 -32.39
N GLU A 575 -4.25 8.63 -33.37
CA GLU A 575 -4.56 9.21 -34.68
C GLU A 575 -6.02 9.67 -34.84
N THR A 576 -6.85 9.47 -33.82
CA THR A 576 -8.30 9.74 -33.90
C THR A 576 -8.63 11.08 -33.28
N THR A 577 -9.20 11.99 -34.08
CA THR A 577 -9.70 13.30 -33.60
C THR A 577 -11.21 13.28 -33.49
N THR A 578 -11.73 13.74 -32.36
CA THR A 578 -13.16 13.87 -32.07
C THR A 578 -13.45 15.22 -31.43
N GLU A 579 -14.61 15.80 -31.77
CA GLU A 579 -15.12 16.98 -31.12
C GLU A 579 -15.77 16.62 -29.77
N VAL A 580 -15.50 17.44 -28.74
CA VAL A 580 -16.08 17.32 -27.40
C VAL A 580 -17.15 18.39 -27.23
N THR A 581 -18.40 17.97 -27.35
CA THR A 581 -19.55 18.88 -27.18
C THR A 581 -20.01 18.99 -25.73
N GLU A 582 -19.66 18.03 -24.89
CA GLU A 582 -19.94 18.01 -23.45
C GLU A 582 -18.72 17.46 -22.71
N THR A 583 -18.36 18.09 -21.57
CA THR A 583 -17.31 17.62 -20.66
C THR A 583 -17.89 16.73 -19.56
N ASN A 584 -17.04 15.90 -18.92
CA ASN A 584 -17.46 14.98 -17.85
C ASN A 584 -18.04 15.71 -16.63
N HIS A 585 -17.67 16.98 -16.44
CA HIS A 585 -18.19 17.88 -15.40
C HIS A 585 -17.98 19.34 -15.82
N PRO A 586 -18.72 20.31 -15.22
CA PRO A 586 -18.58 21.71 -15.58
C PRO A 586 -17.17 22.25 -15.29
N ILE A 587 -16.58 22.96 -16.25
CA ILE A 587 -15.27 23.59 -16.13
C ILE A 587 -15.43 25.13 -16.12
N ALA A 588 -14.45 25.83 -15.56
CA ALA A 588 -14.40 27.28 -15.57
C ALA A 588 -13.92 27.79 -16.93
N VAL A 589 -14.66 28.79 -17.46
CA VAL A 589 -14.34 29.44 -18.70
C VAL A 589 -14.33 30.97 -18.48
N SER A 590 -13.32 31.62 -19.02
CA SER A 590 -13.18 33.09 -18.95
C SER A 590 -13.08 33.67 -20.36
N VAL A 591 -13.93 34.63 -20.68
CA VAL A 591 -14.02 35.31 -22.00
C VAL A 591 -13.69 36.77 -21.83
N THR A 592 -12.70 37.27 -22.55
CA THR A 592 -12.36 38.71 -22.57
C THR A 592 -13.46 39.51 -23.26
N VAL A 593 -13.95 40.56 -22.63
CA VAL A 593 -14.93 41.45 -23.24
C VAL A 593 -14.29 42.20 -24.40
N PRO A 594 -14.82 42.11 -25.64
CA PRO A 594 -14.33 42.86 -26.80
C PRO A 594 -14.39 44.39 -26.58
N GLU A 595 -13.38 45.10 -27.06
CA GLU A 595 -13.32 46.58 -26.90
C GLU A 595 -14.59 47.30 -27.35
N LYS A 596 -15.22 46.84 -28.45
CA LYS A 596 -16.48 47.37 -28.97
C LYS A 596 -17.66 47.28 -27.99
N LEU A 597 -17.58 46.38 -27.03
CA LEU A 597 -18.62 46.14 -26.03
C LEU A 597 -18.29 46.78 -24.67
N ILE A 598 -17.11 47.36 -24.49
CA ILE A 598 -16.74 48.04 -23.24
C ILE A 598 -17.54 49.37 -23.16
N ASN A 599 -18.19 49.63 -22.02
CA ASN A 599 -18.90 50.85 -21.79
C ASN A 599 -17.94 52.05 -21.67
N THR A 600 -18.10 53.02 -22.56
CA THR A 600 -17.36 54.33 -22.54
C THR A 600 -18.19 55.46 -22.02
N ASP A 601 -19.49 55.28 -21.75
CA ASP A 601 -20.42 56.28 -21.24
C ASP A 601 -20.43 56.29 -19.71
N SER A 602 -19.76 57.25 -19.10
CA SER A 602 -19.65 57.35 -17.64
C SER A 602 -20.99 57.63 -16.93
N THR A 603 -22.05 57.95 -17.66
CA THR A 603 -23.42 58.17 -17.12
C THR A 603 -24.18 56.88 -16.97
N LYS A 604 -23.60 55.74 -17.42
CA LYS A 604 -24.19 54.40 -17.37
C LYS A 604 -23.26 53.40 -16.74
N THR A 605 -23.85 52.43 -16.08
CA THR A 605 -23.17 51.20 -15.66
C THR A 605 -23.60 50.08 -16.59
N ARG A 606 -22.62 49.29 -17.11
CA ARG A 606 -22.87 48.14 -17.96
C ARG A 606 -22.65 46.86 -17.19
N GLU A 607 -23.65 45.98 -17.19
CA GLU A 607 -23.61 44.62 -16.66
C GLU A 607 -23.56 43.64 -17.84
N TYR A 608 -22.82 42.52 -17.66
CA TYR A 608 -22.70 41.51 -18.69
C TYR A 608 -23.31 40.19 -18.22
N SER A 609 -23.86 39.43 -19.17
CA SER A 609 -24.36 38.06 -19.01
C SER A 609 -23.89 37.20 -20.17
N ILE A 610 -23.84 35.88 -19.97
CA ILE A 610 -23.57 34.94 -21.03
C ILE A 610 -24.82 34.09 -21.31
N VAL A 611 -25.17 33.98 -22.59
CA VAL A 611 -26.18 33.05 -23.09
C VAL A 611 -25.44 31.94 -23.85
N ARG A 612 -25.72 30.70 -23.52
CA ARG A 612 -25.24 29.51 -24.25
C ARG A 612 -26.32 29.05 -25.21
N LEU A 613 -25.96 28.87 -26.48
CA LEU A 613 -26.79 28.21 -27.48
C LEU A 613 -26.19 26.82 -27.78
N HIS A 614 -26.86 25.79 -27.36
CA HIS A 614 -26.39 24.39 -27.55
C HIS A 614 -27.56 23.52 -28.01
N ASN A 615 -27.36 22.79 -29.12
CA ASN A 615 -28.38 21.89 -29.70
C ASN A 615 -29.76 22.58 -29.89
N GLY A 616 -29.78 23.84 -30.37
CA GLY A 616 -31.01 24.61 -30.60
C GLY A 616 -31.73 25.06 -29.34
N VAL A 617 -31.07 25.09 -28.20
CA VAL A 617 -31.59 25.61 -26.93
C VAL A 617 -30.74 26.76 -26.45
N ALA A 618 -31.38 27.94 -26.22
CA ALA A 618 -30.73 29.12 -25.64
C ALA A 618 -30.95 29.16 -24.12
N GLU A 619 -29.89 29.35 -23.36
CA GLU A 619 -29.88 29.34 -21.89
C GLU A 619 -29.00 30.48 -21.36
N VAL A 620 -29.47 31.24 -20.36
CA VAL A 620 -28.63 32.19 -19.64
C VAL A 620 -27.83 31.44 -18.59
N LEU A 621 -26.53 31.57 -18.63
CA LEU A 621 -25.65 30.91 -17.63
C LEU A 621 -25.67 31.74 -16.33
N GLU A 622 -26.24 31.13 -15.30
CA GLU A 622 -26.28 31.76 -13.97
C GLU A 622 -24.89 31.80 -13.33
N GLY A 623 -24.65 32.85 -12.53
CA GLY A 623 -23.38 32.98 -11.80
C GLY A 623 -22.21 33.54 -12.61
N ALA A 624 -22.44 33.98 -13.86
CA ALA A 624 -21.43 34.71 -14.63
C ALA A 624 -20.97 35.96 -13.87
N LYS A 625 -19.67 36.17 -13.77
CA LYS A 625 -19.05 37.30 -13.04
C LYS A 625 -18.14 38.07 -13.96
N THR A 626 -18.17 39.39 -13.80
CA THR A 626 -17.30 40.31 -14.57
C THR A 626 -16.21 40.83 -13.63
N GLU A 627 -14.96 40.68 -14.04
CA GLU A 627 -13.80 41.16 -13.28
C GLU A 627 -12.72 41.72 -14.22
N THR A 628 -11.72 42.39 -13.64
CA THR A 628 -10.58 42.89 -14.42
C THR A 628 -9.38 42.04 -14.11
N VAL A 629 -8.88 41.32 -15.12
CA VAL A 629 -7.69 40.45 -15.04
C VAL A 629 -6.65 41.01 -16.02
N ASP A 630 -5.43 41.28 -15.55
CA ASP A 630 -4.33 41.86 -16.35
C ASP A 630 -4.72 43.12 -17.16
N GLY A 631 -5.59 43.96 -16.57
CA GLY A 631 -6.06 45.18 -17.20
C GLY A 631 -7.14 45.01 -18.27
N LYS A 632 -7.59 43.78 -18.53
CA LYS A 632 -8.70 43.47 -19.46
C LYS A 632 -9.95 43.09 -18.67
N LEU A 633 -11.11 43.51 -19.18
CA LEU A 633 -12.41 43.14 -18.63
C LEU A 633 -12.72 41.68 -19.08
N VAL A 634 -13.01 40.79 -18.15
CA VAL A 634 -13.25 39.37 -18.40
C VAL A 634 -14.59 38.96 -17.79
N ILE A 635 -15.32 38.10 -18.47
CA ILE A 635 -16.52 37.43 -17.96
C ILE A 635 -16.16 35.96 -17.68
N SER A 636 -16.23 35.56 -16.41
CA SER A 636 -15.99 34.19 -15.97
C SER A 636 -17.30 33.47 -15.65
N PHE A 637 -17.45 32.24 -16.12
CA PHE A 637 -18.61 31.39 -15.91
C PHE A 637 -18.20 29.91 -15.88
N SER A 638 -19.11 29.03 -15.47
CA SER A 638 -18.90 27.58 -15.50
C SER A 638 -19.83 26.92 -16.52
N THR A 639 -19.33 25.95 -17.27
CA THR A 639 -20.10 25.25 -18.31
C THR A 639 -19.58 23.84 -18.53
N ASP A 640 -20.49 22.93 -18.86
CA ASP A 640 -20.23 21.54 -19.25
C ASP A 640 -20.48 21.28 -20.75
N LYS A 641 -21.00 22.25 -21.48
CA LYS A 641 -21.41 22.11 -22.90
C LYS A 641 -20.76 23.17 -23.75
N PHE A 642 -20.12 22.76 -24.81
CA PHE A 642 -19.36 23.59 -25.73
C PHE A 642 -20.08 23.73 -27.05
N SER A 643 -20.24 24.97 -27.51
CA SER A 643 -20.92 25.39 -28.73
C SER A 643 -20.85 26.92 -28.84
N THR A 644 -21.93 27.57 -29.26
CA THR A 644 -21.99 29.01 -29.40
C THR A 644 -22.37 29.71 -28.07
N TYR A 645 -21.58 30.68 -27.66
CA TYR A 645 -21.85 31.58 -26.52
C TYR A 645 -22.10 32.95 -27.00
N VAL A 646 -22.92 33.72 -26.26
CA VAL A 646 -23.30 35.06 -26.62
C VAL A 646 -23.03 36.00 -25.46
N ILE A 647 -22.21 37.01 -25.71
CA ILE A 647 -22.00 38.08 -24.76
C ILE A 647 -23.20 39.01 -24.85
N VAL A 648 -23.94 39.15 -23.79
CA VAL A 648 -25.09 40.02 -23.64
C VAL A 648 -24.75 41.12 -22.64
N TYR A 649 -25.19 42.34 -22.88
CA TYR A 649 -24.99 43.42 -21.95
C TYR A 649 -26.27 44.23 -21.71
N LYS A 650 -26.30 44.93 -20.56
CA LYS A 650 -27.39 45.81 -20.16
C LYS A 650 -26.80 47.08 -19.58
N ASP A 651 -27.30 48.21 -20.05
CA ASP A 651 -26.90 49.52 -19.57
C ASP A 651 -27.94 50.12 -18.60
N THR A 652 -27.49 50.49 -17.42
CA THR A 652 -28.31 51.17 -16.40
C THR A 652 -27.81 52.60 -16.19
N VAL A 653 -28.70 53.56 -16.27
CA VAL A 653 -28.35 55.00 -16.08
C VAL A 653 -28.01 55.24 -14.61
N ASN A 654 -26.85 55.84 -14.37
CA ASN A 654 -26.40 56.26 -13.06
C ASN A 654 -27.22 57.51 -12.64
N ARG A 655 -28.26 57.30 -11.84
CA ARG A 655 -28.99 58.42 -11.25
C ARG A 655 -28.10 59.11 -10.22
N ASN A 656 -27.76 60.42 -10.55
CA ASN A 656 -27.11 61.28 -9.58
C ASN A 656 -28.17 61.65 -8.49
N PRO A 657 -27.93 61.38 -7.22
CA PRO A 657 -28.80 61.85 -6.16
C PRO A 657 -28.51 63.34 -5.91
N GLY A 658 -29.14 64.26 -6.68
CA GLY A 658 -29.00 65.70 -6.41
C GLY A 658 -29.36 66.64 -7.58
N SER A 659 -30.63 66.81 -7.91
CA SER A 659 -31.17 68.07 -8.38
C SER A 659 -32.67 68.10 -8.08
N ASP A 660 -32.99 68.65 -6.94
CA ASP A 660 -34.35 69.09 -6.56
C ASP A 660 -34.50 70.52 -7.10
N ASP A 661 -35.34 70.67 -8.11
CA ASP A 661 -35.79 71.97 -8.53
C ASP A 661 -37.27 72.07 -8.25
N GLY A 662 -37.57 73.01 -7.34
CA GLY A 662 -38.88 73.19 -6.81
C GLY A 662 -39.88 73.77 -7.82
N ASN A 663 -41.10 73.36 -7.68
CA ASN A 663 -42.22 74.22 -7.95
C ASN A 663 -43.39 73.95 -6.99
N LYS A 664 -43.89 75.02 -6.37
CA LYS A 664 -45.02 75.16 -5.47
C LYS A 664 -46.36 74.91 -6.17
N GLY A 665 -47.31 74.36 -5.44
CA GLY A 665 -48.70 74.43 -5.79
C GLY A 665 -49.61 73.79 -4.73
N ASP A 666 -50.28 74.65 -3.95
CA ASP A 666 -51.19 74.37 -2.86
C ASP A 666 -52.33 73.36 -3.16
N ASN A 667 -52.78 72.55 -2.25
CA ASN A 667 -53.94 72.68 -1.35
C ASN A 667 -54.44 71.36 -0.68
N LYS A 668 -54.61 71.53 0.63
CA LYS A 668 -55.63 71.02 1.55
C LYS A 668 -56.17 69.57 1.43
N GLY A 669 -56.04 68.88 2.58
CA GLY A 669 -57.23 68.37 3.23
C GLY A 669 -57.11 66.93 3.76
N ASP A 670 -57.18 66.87 5.11
CA ASP A 670 -57.70 65.82 5.98
C ASP A 670 -56.88 64.53 6.28
N ASP A 671 -56.28 64.60 7.41
CA ASP A 671 -56.48 63.76 8.60
C ASP A 671 -56.73 62.24 8.40
N ASN A 672 -55.70 61.48 8.64
CA ASN A 672 -55.77 60.31 9.51
C ASN A 672 -54.37 59.71 9.68
N THR A 673 -53.91 59.77 10.89
CA THR A 673 -52.74 58.99 11.36
C THR A 673 -52.98 57.49 11.23
N PRO A 674 -52.01 56.81 10.70
CA PRO A 674 -51.49 55.69 11.50
C PRO A 674 -49.96 55.56 11.49
N SER A 675 -49.48 55.30 12.68
CA SER A 675 -48.30 54.56 13.12
C SER A 675 -47.09 54.37 12.18
N THR A 676 -45.96 54.84 12.66
CA THR A 676 -44.58 54.61 12.26
C THR A 676 -44.30 53.16 11.86
N PRO A 677 -43.63 52.96 10.69
CA PRO A 677 -42.91 51.73 10.44
C PRO A 677 -41.48 51.85 10.96
N ASP A 678 -41.04 50.78 11.57
CA ASP A 678 -39.72 50.55 12.11
C ASP A 678 -38.61 50.71 11.06
N LYS A 679 -37.50 51.25 11.53
CA LYS A 679 -36.23 51.44 10.86
C LYS A 679 -35.67 50.08 10.35
N PRO A 680 -35.18 49.96 9.10
CA PRO A 680 -34.50 48.76 8.64
C PRO A 680 -33.15 48.62 9.39
N THR A 681 -32.97 47.46 10.00
CA THR A 681 -31.71 46.99 10.56
C THR A 681 -30.67 46.75 9.45
N GLU A 682 -29.46 47.21 9.67
CA GLU A 682 -28.26 46.95 8.86
C GLU A 682 -28.06 45.43 8.63
N PRO A 683 -27.60 45.02 7.44
CA PRO A 683 -27.23 43.62 7.21
C PRO A 683 -25.98 43.29 8.02
N THR A 684 -26.10 42.28 8.86
CA THR A 684 -25.00 41.68 9.61
C THR A 684 -24.00 41.07 8.63
N LYS A 685 -22.72 41.40 8.84
CA LYS A 685 -21.53 40.83 8.24
C LYS A 685 -21.56 39.30 8.29
N PRO A 686 -21.19 38.55 7.22
CA PRO A 686 -21.08 37.09 7.27
C PRO A 686 -20.05 36.65 8.30
N GLU A 687 -20.45 35.79 9.19
CA GLU A 687 -19.55 35.14 10.13
C GLU A 687 -18.58 34.21 9.37
N LYS A 688 -17.31 34.24 9.77
CA LYS A 688 -16.28 33.29 9.35
C LYS A 688 -16.74 31.85 9.60
N PRO A 689 -16.35 30.87 8.74
CA PRO A 689 -16.60 29.46 8.99
C PRO A 689 -15.97 29.04 10.33
N VAL A 690 -16.77 28.44 11.17
CA VAL A 690 -16.35 27.85 12.43
C VAL A 690 -15.47 26.62 12.12
N LYS A 691 -14.22 26.63 12.57
CA LYS A 691 -13.32 25.51 12.59
C LYS A 691 -13.99 24.32 13.31
N PRO A 692 -13.92 23.08 12.80
CA PRO A 692 -14.46 21.93 13.49
C PRO A 692 -13.80 21.79 14.87
N THR A 693 -14.62 21.68 15.90
CA THR A 693 -14.20 21.37 17.25
C THR A 693 -13.62 19.95 17.29
N ASN A 694 -12.43 19.82 17.84
CA ASN A 694 -11.81 18.55 18.18
C ASN A 694 -12.78 17.68 19.00
N PRO A 695 -12.71 16.35 18.81
CA PRO A 695 -13.43 15.42 19.68
C PRO A 695 -12.93 15.58 21.13
N THR A 696 -13.85 15.60 22.05
CA THR A 696 -13.63 15.60 23.49
C THR A 696 -12.68 14.47 23.88
N GLU A 697 -11.63 14.78 24.61
CA GLU A 697 -10.73 13.81 25.24
C GLU A 697 -11.51 12.81 26.08
N PRO A 698 -11.13 11.52 26.08
CA PRO A 698 -11.72 10.53 26.96
C PRO A 698 -11.31 10.84 28.41
N VAL A 699 -12.31 10.80 29.28
CA VAL A 699 -12.17 10.97 30.73
C VAL A 699 -11.21 9.90 31.27
N THR A 700 -10.15 10.32 31.92
CA THR A 700 -9.17 9.48 32.64
C THR A 700 -9.91 8.62 33.67
N PRO A 701 -9.71 7.28 33.67
CA PRO A 701 -10.20 6.45 34.77
C PRO A 701 -9.39 6.73 36.03
N THR A 702 -10.09 6.93 37.13
CA THR A 702 -9.54 7.04 38.48
C THR A 702 -8.74 5.78 38.85
N GLU A 703 -7.53 5.98 39.35
CA GLU A 703 -6.66 4.95 39.92
C GLU A 703 -7.40 4.08 40.97
N PRO A 704 -7.24 2.76 40.92
CA PRO A 704 -7.65 1.91 42.03
C PRO A 704 -6.65 1.98 43.17
N THR A 705 -7.16 2.19 44.37
CA THR A 705 -6.47 2.20 45.62
C THR A 705 -5.63 0.92 45.87
N LYS A 706 -4.36 1.13 46.18
CA LYS A 706 -3.35 0.14 46.59
C LYS A 706 -3.86 -0.75 47.75
N PRO A 707 -3.79 -2.08 47.69
CA PRO A 707 -3.96 -2.93 48.88
C PRO A 707 -2.68 -2.93 49.72
N ALA A 708 -2.89 -3.02 51.03
CA ALA A 708 -1.85 -2.98 52.07
C ALA A 708 -0.91 -4.20 51.98
N GLU A 709 0.37 -3.96 52.28
CA GLU A 709 1.45 -4.93 52.44
C GLU A 709 1.19 -5.86 53.64
N PRO A 710 1.55 -7.14 53.57
CA PRO A 710 1.82 -7.95 54.74
C PRO A 710 3.30 -7.96 55.04
N SER A 711 3.58 -7.88 56.32
CA SER A 711 4.88 -7.79 56.99
C SER A 711 5.81 -8.97 56.79
N THR A 712 7.08 -8.58 56.74
CA THR A 712 8.36 -9.28 56.90
C THR A 712 8.37 -10.63 57.63
N GLY A 713 9.07 -11.59 57.00
CA GLY A 713 9.66 -12.75 57.66
C GLY A 713 10.99 -13.08 56.97
N ASP A 714 12.07 -12.83 57.69
CA ASP A 714 13.44 -13.16 57.40
C ASP A 714 13.63 -14.65 57.18
N VAL A 715 14.34 -15.08 56.13
CA VAL A 715 15.32 -16.18 56.21
C VAL A 715 16.42 -15.96 55.16
N THR A 716 17.61 -15.93 55.68
CA THR A 716 18.95 -15.90 55.09
C THR A 716 19.26 -17.06 54.17
N GLY A 717 20.03 -16.80 53.13
CA GLY A 717 21.08 -17.72 52.67
C GLY A 717 21.10 -18.15 51.23
N ASN A 718 21.94 -17.69 50.52
CA ASN A 718 23.15 -18.20 49.90
C ASN A 718 23.27 -17.85 48.40
N THR A 719 24.37 -17.26 48.10
CA THR A 719 25.01 -17.02 46.82
C THR A 719 25.16 -18.30 46.01
N ASP A 720 24.93 -18.22 44.68
CA ASP A 720 25.90 -18.77 43.74
C ASP A 720 25.71 -18.18 42.33
N ALA A 721 26.82 -17.64 41.86
CA ALA A 721 27.02 -17.24 40.47
C ALA A 721 27.26 -18.48 39.60
N ALA A 722 26.60 -18.60 38.50
CA ALA A 722 26.96 -19.53 37.47
C ALA A 722 27.05 -18.81 36.11
N THR A 723 28.27 -18.74 35.66
CA THR A 723 28.67 -18.44 34.29
C THR A 723 28.18 -19.49 33.33
N ASP A 724 27.51 -19.08 32.27
CA ASP A 724 27.11 -19.98 31.19
C ASP A 724 28.20 -20.05 30.11
N ASN A 725 28.72 -21.26 29.90
CA ASN A 725 29.43 -21.69 28.71
C ASN A 725 29.06 -23.16 28.47
N GLY A 726 28.25 -23.40 27.44
CA GLY A 726 27.85 -24.74 27.09
C GLY A 726 27.68 -24.94 25.59
N ALA A 727 28.71 -25.46 24.98
CA ALA A 727 28.67 -25.97 23.60
C ALA A 727 27.84 -27.25 23.51
N ALA A 728 27.14 -27.39 22.41
CA ALA A 728 26.41 -28.57 22.01
C ALA A 728 27.35 -29.70 21.62
N SER A 729 26.99 -30.92 21.96
CA SER A 729 27.39 -32.10 21.20
C SER A 729 26.28 -33.16 21.25
N ASN A 730 25.93 -33.62 20.06
CA ASN A 730 25.11 -34.79 19.80
C ASN A 730 25.65 -36.04 20.49
N THR A 731 24.79 -36.90 20.95
CA THR A 731 24.61 -38.29 20.51
C THR A 731 23.65 -39.02 21.46
N ASP A 732 22.80 -39.69 20.84
CA ASP A 732 22.42 -41.10 20.99
C ASP A 732 21.03 -41.41 21.61
N SER A 733 20.39 -42.23 20.81
CA SER A 733 19.12 -42.91 20.93
C SER A 733 18.90 -43.64 22.27
N THR A 734 17.67 -43.60 22.77
CA THR A 734 16.85 -44.80 23.05
C THR A 734 15.46 -44.41 23.58
N THR A 735 14.47 -45.04 22.95
CA THR A 735 13.08 -45.25 23.36
C THR A 735 12.72 -45.02 24.84
N ALA A 736 11.71 -44.17 25.09
CA ALA A 736 10.54 -44.43 25.94
C ALA A 736 9.54 -43.32 26.02
N ALA A 737 8.27 -43.70 25.80
CA ALA A 737 7.03 -43.10 26.32
C ALA A 737 6.82 -41.59 26.21
N ALA A 738 5.88 -41.26 25.32
CA ALA A 738 5.23 -39.99 25.19
C ALA A 738 4.76 -39.40 26.53
N THR A 739 5.27 -38.24 26.86
CA THR A 739 4.55 -37.25 27.63
C THR A 739 4.47 -35.98 26.80
N GLU A 740 3.26 -35.48 26.66
CA GLU A 740 2.92 -34.27 25.92
C GLU A 740 3.78 -33.11 26.36
N SER A 741 4.57 -32.59 25.46
CA SER A 741 4.94 -31.22 25.32
C SER A 741 5.61 -31.07 23.96
N GLY A 742 4.77 -30.93 22.90
CA GLY A 742 5.26 -30.46 21.61
C GLY A 742 5.64 -29.00 21.73
N GLU A 743 6.71 -28.69 22.44
CA GLU A 743 7.41 -27.45 22.20
C GLU A 743 8.11 -27.59 20.86
N SER A 744 7.58 -26.96 19.82
CA SER A 744 8.32 -26.63 18.64
C SER A 744 9.60 -25.94 19.11
N THR A 745 10.71 -26.66 19.06
CA THR A 745 12.01 -26.07 19.32
C THR A 745 12.20 -24.94 18.34
N ALA A 746 12.49 -23.78 18.87
CA ALA A 746 12.64 -22.52 18.18
C ALA A 746 13.21 -22.67 16.76
N THR A 747 12.40 -22.42 15.74
CA THR A 747 12.88 -22.14 14.41
C THR A 747 13.74 -20.89 14.50
N GLY A 748 15.01 -21.05 14.64
CA GLY A 748 15.95 -19.98 14.92
C GLY A 748 16.47 -19.42 13.62
N ASP A 749 16.38 -18.12 13.48
CA ASP A 749 17.07 -17.34 12.45
C ASP A 749 18.60 -17.61 12.50
N MET A 750 19.05 -18.68 11.84
CA MET A 750 20.46 -19.06 11.72
C MET A 750 21.09 -18.54 10.42
N ALA A 751 20.29 -18.01 9.47
CA ALA A 751 20.78 -17.58 8.16
C ALA A 751 21.84 -16.46 8.22
N HIS A 752 21.78 -15.63 9.26
CA HIS A 752 22.78 -14.57 9.44
C HIS A 752 24.08 -15.01 10.11
N THR A 753 24.06 -16.14 10.85
CA THR A 753 25.25 -16.60 11.56
C THR A 753 26.31 -17.18 10.61
N ALA A 754 25.91 -17.83 9.54
CA ALA A 754 26.82 -18.41 8.55
C ALA A 754 27.57 -17.34 7.73
N VAL A 755 26.90 -16.27 7.32
CA VAL A 755 27.52 -15.15 6.57
C VAL A 755 28.51 -14.39 7.47
N TYR A 756 28.19 -14.18 8.73
CA TYR A 756 29.12 -13.53 9.67
C TYR A 756 30.28 -14.45 10.08
N ALA A 757 30.06 -15.76 10.15
CA ALA A 757 31.16 -16.70 10.39
C ALA A 757 32.16 -16.71 9.21
N VAL A 758 31.69 -16.65 7.97
CA VAL A 758 32.54 -16.52 6.78
C VAL A 758 33.25 -15.15 6.75
N LEU A 759 32.55 -14.07 7.05
CA LEU A 759 33.15 -12.73 7.15
C LEU A 759 34.16 -12.63 8.31
N ALA A 760 33.87 -13.23 9.44
CA ALA A 760 34.81 -13.28 10.57
C ALA A 760 36.04 -14.15 10.25
N MET A 761 35.90 -15.25 9.53
CA MET A 761 37.04 -16.07 9.06
C MET A 761 37.86 -15.36 8.01
N VAL A 762 37.25 -14.58 7.10
CA VAL A 762 37.97 -13.75 6.14
C VAL A 762 38.70 -12.61 6.83
N ALA A 763 38.07 -11.95 7.81
CA ALA A 763 38.71 -10.89 8.61
C ALA A 763 39.86 -11.44 9.49
N ALA A 764 39.70 -12.61 10.10
CA ALA A 764 40.75 -13.29 10.82
C ALA A 764 41.88 -13.76 9.90
N GLY A 765 41.57 -14.26 8.70
CA GLY A 765 42.54 -14.61 7.68
C GLY A 765 43.35 -13.42 7.18
N LEU A 766 42.72 -12.26 6.98
CA LEU A 766 43.39 -11.00 6.62
C LEU A 766 44.26 -10.47 7.76
N ALA A 767 43.80 -10.54 9.02
CA ALA A 767 44.57 -10.15 10.20
C ALA A 767 45.79 -11.05 10.37
N LEU A 768 45.68 -12.36 10.13
CA LEU A 768 46.82 -13.29 10.17
C LEU A 768 47.81 -13.03 9.02
N ALA A 769 47.28 -12.68 7.84
CA ALA A 769 48.14 -12.33 6.67
C ALA A 769 48.92 -11.04 6.91
N VAL A 770 48.30 -10.05 7.57
CA VAL A 770 48.98 -8.79 7.95
C VAL A 770 50.02 -9.06 9.03
N VAL A 771 49.74 -9.86 10.03
CA VAL A 771 50.71 -10.25 11.09
C VAL A 771 51.87 -11.07 10.53
N VAL A 772 51.61 -11.98 9.59
CA VAL A 772 52.65 -12.78 8.93
C VAL A 772 53.51 -11.89 7.96
N TYR A 773 52.86 -10.92 7.31
CA TYR A 773 53.58 -9.98 6.44
C TYR A 773 54.46 -9.01 7.26
N ASP A 774 53.99 -8.50 8.36
CA ASP A 774 54.76 -7.62 9.27
C ASP A 774 55.92 -8.36 9.99
N ASN A 775 55.71 -9.63 10.36
CA ASN A 775 56.76 -10.47 10.93
C ASN A 775 57.82 -10.87 9.90
N LYS A 776 57.47 -10.96 8.60
CA LYS A 776 58.48 -11.15 7.51
C LYS A 776 59.27 -9.88 7.25
N LYS A 777 58.66 -8.69 7.40
CA LYS A 777 59.38 -7.40 7.22
C LYS A 777 60.35 -7.08 8.36
N LYS A 778 60.16 -7.67 9.54
CA LYS A 778 61.08 -7.53 10.68
C LYS A 778 62.23 -8.53 10.68
N ARG A 779 62.33 -9.41 9.66
CA ARG A 779 63.40 -10.42 9.52
C ARG A 779 64.25 -10.25 8.25
N ILE A 780 64.13 -9.09 7.57
CA ILE A 780 65.01 -8.71 6.44
C ILE A 780 65.80 -7.49 6.86
#